data_4aa7620962c4e65bc0239eb8e1aaeb86
#
_entry.id   4aa7620962c4e65bc0239eb8e1aaeb86
#
_cell.length_a   1.000
_cell.length_b   1.000
_cell.length_c   1.000
_cell.angle_alpha   90.00
_cell.angle_beta   90.00
_cell.angle_gamma   90.00
#
_symmetry.space_group_name_H-M   'P 1'
#
loop_
_entity.id
_entity.type
_entity.pdbx_description
1 polymer ?
#
loop_
_entity_poly.entity_id
_entity_poly.type
_entity_poly.pdbx_seq_one_letter_code
_entity_poly.pdbx_strand_id
1 'polypeptide(L)'
;VAGDTGVSNAVTWYAGGKVGGNATLGTISTTGLYTAPKTLPSDQVRITAILNANSKISASTYIDVLPAGPTITSVSPNPIPVGTDTITVTGSGFQKGGQIFVGGVEYGATFISSTTIKTSIYQGNAKSTTVTVRNPGSVFGNTLVVPVSGTSSGGDGGSGGGDEAPEIAPTKVTLVLGTTEQFTAAGATSWSAVSGTVTAAGLYTAPKVMPADGTDTVTARNSSGQSTATVTLVSNVPPTISSIGTSPLPLGIFSTTVTGTGFTSTSVAQLNGVNLTTAFNSASSITVSGFAGPAGSANLTVSNATEVSQPFTVKIGVQNPQVSASAARRFLEQAAFGPTPADAAHVQTIGFQAWLAEQFAMPVISNYNSVTGDQEGLPATFLANAVTNADQLRQRVAFALSQIFVTSITTVIWNGDMIPFEQMLIGDAFTNYRKILGDVTLNPAMGEYLDMANNAKANPAAGTVANENYAREVMQLFSMGDVLLNQDGSVQTDANGPIPTYLQTNVTELARVFTGWTYAPAAGKPVNWGVYITENGPMVNYDPEHDFGSKNLLNGYVAPANLGTVLDLNAALDNIATHPNVAPFISKQLIQHLVKSNPSPAYVTRVAQAFTESKGDMPTVITAILLDTEARANDAGGNDQPTDGHLQEPALFVPGFVRAFSGTMTSANYYASNLAAMGEDIYNPASVFSYFSPSYVVSGTGGLLGPEFEIDNPNSAILRENLIAEFFSQYSNPVQSYGPGTLVDLTPFLPLASTPATLVNALDLTLTHGTMPAAMKQMIVTAVTADAAAGTLHQIQTACYLILVSSYYNVWH
;
A
#
# COMPACT_ATOMS: atom_id res chain seq x y z
N VAL A 1 1.66 -17.09 -15.91
CA VAL A 1 2.59 -18.14 -16.35
C VAL A 1 3.43 -17.54 -17.48
N ALA A 2 4.49 -16.87 -17.10
CA ALA A 2 5.51 -16.39 -18.03
C ALA A 2 6.71 -17.33 -17.91
N GLY A 3 7.19 -17.86 -19.03
CA GLY A 3 8.51 -18.49 -19.09
C GLY A 3 8.48 -19.82 -19.81
N ASP A 4 8.83 -19.85 -20.91
CA ASP A 4 9.81 -20.63 -21.67
C ASP A 4 9.66 -20.29 -23.15
N THR A 5 10.72 -19.87 -23.79
CA THR A 5 10.70 -19.49 -25.21
C THR A 5 10.57 -20.75 -26.06
N GLY A 6 9.34 -21.14 -26.37
CA GLY A 6 9.02 -22.30 -27.23
C GLY A 6 7.72 -23.03 -26.91
N VAL A 7 7.08 -22.75 -25.77
CA VAL A 7 5.80 -23.38 -25.40
C VAL A 7 4.64 -22.40 -25.58
N SER A 8 3.56 -22.84 -26.25
CA SER A 8 2.35 -22.02 -26.43
C SER A 8 1.74 -21.69 -25.07
N ASN A 9 1.60 -20.38 -24.76
CA ASN A 9 0.92 -19.87 -23.55
C ASN A 9 -0.61 -19.92 -23.66
N ALA A 10 -1.18 -20.62 -24.63
CA ALA A 10 -2.61 -20.76 -24.80
C ALA A 10 -3.21 -21.54 -23.62
N VAL A 11 -4.29 -21.00 -23.07
CA VAL A 11 -5.04 -21.62 -21.96
C VAL A 11 -6.46 -21.96 -22.37
N THR A 12 -7.01 -22.99 -21.75
CA THR A 12 -8.43 -23.30 -21.79
C THR A 12 -9.09 -22.79 -20.52
N TRP A 13 -10.12 -21.96 -20.67
CA TRP A 13 -10.86 -21.36 -19.59
C TRP A 13 -12.06 -22.18 -19.15
N TYR A 14 -12.28 -22.24 -17.83
CA TYR A 14 -13.39 -22.93 -17.19
C TYR A 14 -14.12 -21.96 -16.25
N ALA A 15 -15.46 -22.05 -16.25
CA ALA A 15 -16.29 -21.43 -15.22
C ALA A 15 -17.13 -22.54 -14.54
N GLY A 16 -17.03 -22.63 -13.21
CA GLY A 16 -17.68 -23.70 -12.44
C GLY A 16 -17.27 -25.10 -12.85
N GLY A 17 -15.99 -25.29 -13.24
CA GLY A 17 -15.48 -26.59 -13.69
C GLY A 17 -15.86 -27.02 -15.12
N LYS A 18 -16.57 -26.17 -15.89
CA LYS A 18 -16.95 -26.44 -17.30
C LYS A 18 -16.18 -25.54 -18.25
N VAL A 19 -15.66 -26.13 -19.35
CA VAL A 19 -15.00 -25.37 -20.42
C VAL A 19 -15.97 -24.33 -20.97
N GLY A 20 -15.53 -23.07 -21.00
CA GLY A 20 -16.34 -21.93 -21.44
C GLY A 20 -17.55 -21.62 -20.55
N GLY A 21 -17.78 -22.36 -19.46
CA GLY A 21 -18.92 -22.14 -18.56
C GLY A 21 -20.27 -22.64 -19.08
N ASN A 22 -21.35 -22.13 -18.51
CA ASN A 22 -22.75 -22.46 -18.93
C ASN A 22 -23.71 -21.32 -18.49
N ALA A 23 -25.00 -21.51 -18.84
CA ALA A 23 -26.06 -20.52 -18.54
C ALA A 23 -26.33 -20.34 -17.02
N THR A 24 -25.99 -21.33 -16.18
CA THR A 24 -26.26 -21.31 -14.72
C THR A 24 -25.10 -20.67 -13.93
N LEU A 25 -23.87 -20.88 -14.39
CA LEU A 25 -22.64 -20.41 -13.71
C LEU A 25 -21.93 -19.30 -14.47
N GLY A 26 -22.55 -18.73 -15.49
CA GLY A 26 -21.94 -17.76 -16.40
C GLY A 26 -21.07 -18.44 -17.46
N THR A 27 -20.63 -17.65 -18.43
CA THR A 27 -19.78 -18.11 -19.54
C THR A 27 -18.46 -17.36 -19.53
N ILE A 28 -17.40 -18.02 -19.98
CA ILE A 28 -16.07 -17.40 -20.12
C ILE A 28 -15.56 -17.63 -21.54
N SER A 29 -15.12 -16.55 -22.19
CA SER A 29 -14.56 -16.57 -23.53
C SER A 29 -13.18 -17.24 -23.58
N THR A 30 -12.70 -17.54 -24.77
CA THR A 30 -11.32 -18.04 -24.99
C THR A 30 -10.26 -17.00 -24.62
N THR A 31 -10.64 -15.71 -24.48
CA THR A 31 -9.78 -14.61 -24.05
C THR A 31 -9.87 -14.33 -22.55
N GLY A 32 -10.67 -15.10 -21.80
CA GLY A 32 -10.84 -14.98 -20.35
C GLY A 32 -11.89 -13.95 -19.90
N LEU A 33 -12.71 -13.41 -20.82
CA LEU A 33 -13.81 -12.51 -20.45
C LEU A 33 -14.98 -13.34 -19.90
N TYR A 34 -15.29 -13.16 -18.62
CA TYR A 34 -16.43 -13.78 -17.97
C TYR A 34 -17.69 -12.94 -18.12
N THR A 35 -18.80 -13.62 -18.43
CA THR A 35 -20.14 -13.04 -18.48
C THR A 35 -21.02 -13.73 -17.44
N ALA A 36 -21.54 -12.96 -16.49
CA ALA A 36 -22.38 -13.46 -15.41
C ALA A 36 -23.68 -14.12 -15.94
N PRO A 37 -24.22 -15.12 -15.24
CA PRO A 37 -25.50 -15.76 -15.60
C PRO A 37 -26.67 -14.82 -15.30
N LYS A 38 -27.81 -15.06 -15.94
CA LYS A 38 -29.06 -14.31 -15.70
C LYS A 38 -29.68 -14.58 -14.32
N THR A 39 -29.46 -15.75 -13.77
CA THR A 39 -29.88 -16.17 -12.42
C THR A 39 -28.65 -16.32 -11.56
N LEU A 40 -28.71 -15.78 -10.33
CA LEU A 40 -27.62 -15.86 -9.38
C LEU A 40 -27.26 -17.31 -9.07
N PRO A 41 -25.98 -17.67 -9.12
CA PRO A 41 -25.50 -18.96 -8.60
C PRO A 41 -25.75 -19.05 -7.09
N SER A 42 -25.90 -20.26 -6.56
CA SER A 42 -26.01 -20.50 -5.12
C SER A 42 -24.70 -20.25 -4.37
N ASP A 43 -23.57 -20.30 -5.07
CA ASP A 43 -22.21 -20.19 -4.53
C ASP A 43 -21.32 -19.36 -5.45
N GLN A 44 -20.13 -19.04 -4.97
CA GLN A 44 -19.10 -18.40 -5.78
C GLN A 44 -18.78 -19.23 -7.03
N VAL A 45 -18.57 -18.57 -8.14
CA VAL A 45 -18.17 -19.23 -9.38
C VAL A 45 -16.64 -19.32 -9.45
N ARG A 46 -16.12 -20.55 -9.45
CA ARG A 46 -14.70 -20.79 -9.66
C ARG A 46 -14.35 -20.60 -11.13
N ILE A 47 -13.43 -19.70 -11.42
CA ILE A 47 -12.83 -19.51 -12.73
C ILE A 47 -11.45 -20.19 -12.72
N THR A 48 -11.18 -21.02 -13.73
CA THR A 48 -9.91 -21.75 -13.85
C THR A 48 -9.35 -21.59 -15.25
N ALA A 49 -8.06 -21.30 -15.35
CA ALA A 49 -7.29 -21.36 -16.57
C ALA A 49 -6.34 -22.57 -16.52
N ILE A 50 -6.37 -23.42 -17.53
CA ILE A 50 -5.48 -24.59 -17.65
C ILE A 50 -4.62 -24.42 -18.89
N LEU A 51 -3.28 -24.54 -18.73
CA LEU A 51 -2.34 -24.42 -19.84
C LEU A 51 -2.51 -25.56 -20.83
N ASN A 52 -2.75 -25.25 -22.10
CA ASN A 52 -3.01 -26.26 -23.13
C ASN A 52 -1.80 -27.19 -23.39
N ALA A 53 -0.60 -26.64 -23.24
CA ALA A 53 0.65 -27.38 -23.40
C ALA A 53 0.96 -28.34 -22.23
N ASN A 54 0.38 -28.11 -21.05
CA ASN A 54 0.54 -28.96 -19.87
C ASN A 54 -0.65 -28.81 -18.93
N SER A 55 -1.56 -29.75 -18.99
CA SER A 55 -2.81 -29.75 -18.20
C SER A 55 -2.62 -29.87 -16.68
N LYS A 56 -1.41 -30.13 -16.19
CA LYS A 56 -1.07 -30.09 -14.76
C LYS A 56 -0.82 -28.67 -14.25
N ILE A 57 -0.64 -27.71 -15.15
CA ILE A 57 -0.45 -26.31 -14.81
C ILE A 57 -1.80 -25.59 -14.95
N SER A 58 -2.32 -25.13 -13.82
CA SER A 58 -3.58 -24.38 -13.79
C SER A 58 -3.52 -23.29 -12.71
N ALA A 59 -4.33 -22.25 -12.91
CA ALA A 59 -4.59 -21.22 -11.92
C ALA A 59 -6.10 -21.05 -11.77
N SER A 60 -6.57 -20.76 -10.56
CA SER A 60 -8.00 -20.59 -10.27
C SER A 60 -8.23 -19.39 -9.37
N THR A 61 -9.37 -18.74 -9.56
CA THR A 61 -9.92 -17.73 -8.67
C THR A 61 -11.41 -17.95 -8.47
N TYR A 62 -11.98 -17.35 -7.43
CA TYR A 62 -13.42 -17.36 -7.19
C TYR A 62 -13.97 -15.95 -7.40
N ILE A 63 -15.15 -15.85 -7.98
CA ILE A 63 -15.87 -14.60 -8.20
C ILE A 63 -17.25 -14.67 -7.58
N ASP A 64 -17.66 -13.60 -6.89
CA ASP A 64 -19.03 -13.42 -6.44
C ASP A 64 -19.85 -12.78 -7.55
N VAL A 65 -20.96 -13.40 -7.86
CA VAL A 65 -21.94 -12.83 -8.78
C VAL A 65 -23.01 -12.13 -7.95
N LEU A 66 -22.96 -10.81 -7.89
CA LEU A 66 -23.91 -10.00 -7.14
C LEU A 66 -25.17 -9.70 -7.96
N PRO A 67 -26.36 -9.58 -7.31
CA PRO A 67 -27.56 -9.14 -7.99
C PRO A 67 -27.36 -7.76 -8.61
N ALA A 68 -27.91 -7.53 -9.77
CA ALA A 68 -28.00 -6.18 -10.33
C ALA A 68 -28.80 -5.29 -9.35
N GLY A 69 -28.34 -4.04 -9.15
CA GLY A 69 -29.09 -3.08 -8.36
C GLY A 69 -30.50 -2.81 -8.92
N PRO A 70 -31.48 -2.48 -8.08
CA PRO A 70 -32.83 -2.15 -8.54
C PRO A 70 -32.80 -0.88 -9.39
N THR A 71 -33.75 -0.76 -10.32
CA THR A 71 -33.88 0.45 -11.16
C THR A 71 -35.12 1.23 -10.75
N ILE A 72 -34.97 2.54 -10.47
CA ILE A 72 -36.09 3.46 -10.21
C ILE A 72 -36.46 4.14 -11.52
N THR A 73 -37.75 4.18 -11.82
CA THR A 73 -38.29 4.88 -12.97
C THR A 73 -39.11 6.13 -12.58
N SER A 74 -39.79 6.10 -11.43
CA SER A 74 -40.57 7.25 -10.95
C SER A 74 -40.77 7.21 -9.44
N VAL A 75 -41.10 8.40 -8.89
CA VAL A 75 -41.50 8.60 -7.48
C VAL A 75 -42.80 9.38 -7.46
N SER A 76 -43.71 9.00 -6.57
CA SER A 76 -45.00 9.71 -6.38
C SER A 76 -45.26 9.91 -4.89
N PRO A 77 -45.68 11.12 -4.45
CA PRO A 77 -45.94 12.31 -5.25
C PRO A 77 -44.68 12.91 -5.88
N ASN A 78 -44.82 13.57 -7.00
CA ASN A 78 -43.74 14.28 -7.68
C ASN A 78 -44.31 15.64 -8.17
N PRO A 79 -43.95 16.78 -7.56
CA PRO A 79 -42.90 16.97 -6.53
C PRO A 79 -43.26 16.36 -5.17
N ILE A 80 -42.22 16.00 -4.37
CA ILE A 80 -42.38 15.51 -3.00
C ILE A 80 -42.71 16.72 -2.09
N PRO A 81 -43.81 16.66 -1.26
CA PRO A 81 -44.12 17.73 -0.34
C PRO A 81 -43.09 17.90 0.79
N VAL A 82 -42.94 19.16 1.25
CA VAL A 82 -42.18 19.41 2.50
C VAL A 82 -42.99 18.89 3.70
N GLY A 83 -42.34 18.26 4.65
CA GLY A 83 -42.96 17.68 5.84
C GLY A 83 -42.95 16.16 5.80
N THR A 84 -43.83 15.54 6.58
CA THR A 84 -43.96 14.09 6.61
C THR A 84 -44.96 13.64 5.55
N ASP A 85 -44.52 12.79 4.63
CA ASP A 85 -45.35 12.21 3.58
C ASP A 85 -44.99 10.79 3.27
N THR A 86 -45.86 10.06 2.58
CA THR A 86 -45.61 8.71 2.10
C THR A 86 -45.32 8.72 0.61
N ILE A 87 -44.07 8.34 0.24
CA ILE A 87 -43.73 8.22 -1.17
C ILE A 87 -43.89 6.81 -1.68
N THR A 88 -44.27 6.68 -2.94
CA THR A 88 -44.25 5.41 -3.70
C THR A 88 -43.16 5.47 -4.75
N VAL A 89 -42.23 4.51 -4.71
CA VAL A 89 -41.17 4.38 -5.70
C VAL A 89 -41.55 3.26 -6.65
N THR A 90 -41.58 3.58 -7.95
CA THR A 90 -41.86 2.63 -9.02
C THR A 90 -40.55 2.34 -9.81
N GLY A 91 -40.38 1.11 -10.23
CA GLY A 91 -39.15 0.69 -10.94
C GLY A 91 -39.17 -0.79 -11.28
N SER A 92 -38.00 -1.42 -11.17
CA SER A 92 -37.88 -2.86 -11.38
C SER A 92 -36.77 -3.45 -10.49
N GLY A 93 -36.89 -4.74 -10.20
CA GLY A 93 -35.89 -5.46 -9.43
C GLY A 93 -35.95 -5.25 -7.92
N PHE A 94 -37.01 -4.65 -7.37
CA PHE A 94 -37.17 -4.47 -5.92
C PHE A 94 -37.37 -5.79 -5.20
N GLN A 95 -36.80 -5.91 -3.99
CA GLN A 95 -36.88 -7.10 -3.14
C GLN A 95 -37.41 -6.77 -1.75
N LYS A 96 -38.00 -7.75 -1.09
CA LYS A 96 -38.46 -7.62 0.30
C LYS A 96 -37.27 -7.35 1.22
N GLY A 97 -37.39 -6.34 2.08
CA GLY A 97 -36.29 -5.87 2.94
C GLY A 97 -35.39 -4.83 2.28
N GLY A 98 -35.72 -4.37 1.06
CA GLY A 98 -35.03 -3.25 0.44
C GLY A 98 -35.21 -1.95 1.22
N GLN A 99 -34.29 -1.00 1.03
CA GLN A 99 -34.22 0.29 1.71
C GLN A 99 -34.33 1.42 0.67
N ILE A 100 -35.05 2.48 1.02
CA ILE A 100 -35.16 3.70 0.21
C ILE A 100 -34.32 4.78 0.87
N PHE A 101 -33.52 5.48 0.10
CA PHE A 101 -32.71 6.61 0.54
C PHE A 101 -33.25 7.88 -0.10
N VAL A 102 -33.57 8.88 0.73
CA VAL A 102 -34.07 10.18 0.27
C VAL A 102 -33.17 11.28 0.82
N GLY A 103 -32.50 12.03 -0.07
CA GLY A 103 -31.54 13.04 0.32
C GLY A 103 -30.32 12.44 1.10
N GLY A 104 -30.03 11.17 0.89
CA GLY A 104 -28.98 10.44 1.62
C GLY A 104 -29.43 9.82 2.94
N VAL A 105 -30.65 10.10 3.41
CA VAL A 105 -31.21 9.51 4.65
C VAL A 105 -31.92 8.20 4.31
N GLU A 106 -31.64 7.18 5.10
CA GLU A 106 -32.19 5.83 4.95
C GLU A 106 -33.58 5.71 5.56
N TYR A 107 -34.52 5.13 4.81
CA TYR A 107 -35.86 4.81 5.25
C TYR A 107 -36.19 3.35 4.94
N GLY A 108 -36.79 2.66 5.91
CA GLY A 108 -37.27 1.29 5.71
C GLY A 108 -38.40 1.25 4.68
N ALA A 109 -38.27 0.35 3.68
CA ALA A 109 -39.25 0.23 2.61
C ALA A 109 -40.31 -0.81 2.91
N THR A 110 -41.60 -0.47 2.70
CA THR A 110 -42.69 -1.44 2.60
C THR A 110 -42.72 -2.01 1.20
N PHE A 111 -42.40 -3.30 1.06
CA PHE A 111 -42.43 -4.01 -0.23
C PHE A 111 -43.86 -4.29 -0.68
N ILE A 112 -44.24 -3.80 -1.84
CA ILE A 112 -45.55 -4.05 -2.47
C ILE A 112 -45.41 -5.12 -3.58
N SER A 113 -44.44 -4.93 -4.47
CA SER A 113 -44.09 -5.88 -5.56
C SER A 113 -42.66 -5.64 -6.03
N SER A 114 -42.15 -6.49 -6.94
CA SER A 114 -40.86 -6.29 -7.58
C SER A 114 -40.74 -5.00 -8.40
N THR A 115 -41.83 -4.29 -8.58
CA THR A 115 -41.87 -3.02 -9.32
C THR A 115 -42.36 -1.83 -8.49
N THR A 116 -42.75 -2.02 -7.22
CA THR A 116 -43.33 -0.96 -6.38
C THR A 116 -42.95 -1.16 -4.91
N ILE A 117 -42.39 -0.14 -4.29
CA ILE A 117 -42.15 -0.03 -2.85
C ILE A 117 -42.61 1.31 -2.32
N LYS A 118 -42.89 1.38 -1.01
CA LYS A 118 -43.36 2.62 -0.32
C LYS A 118 -42.56 2.83 0.95
N THR A 119 -42.45 4.12 1.32
CA THR A 119 -41.95 4.51 2.64
C THR A 119 -42.51 5.84 3.08
N SER A 120 -42.61 6.05 4.39
CA SER A 120 -42.92 7.38 4.94
C SER A 120 -41.62 8.09 5.23
N ILE A 121 -41.50 9.33 4.75
CA ILE A 121 -40.30 10.13 4.85
C ILE A 121 -40.62 11.47 5.54
N TYR A 122 -39.56 12.11 6.05
CA TYR A 122 -39.60 13.54 6.38
C TYR A 122 -38.72 14.30 5.40
N GLN A 123 -39.30 15.16 4.59
CA GLN A 123 -38.60 15.99 3.63
C GLN A 123 -38.46 17.40 4.16
N GLY A 124 -37.25 17.87 4.37
CA GLY A 124 -36.95 19.24 4.72
C GLY A 124 -37.14 20.20 3.53
N ASN A 125 -37.07 21.50 3.82
CA ASN A 125 -37.20 22.53 2.81
C ASN A 125 -36.01 22.54 1.85
N ALA A 126 -36.19 22.05 0.63
CA ALA A 126 -35.18 21.96 -0.41
C ALA A 126 -35.84 22.13 -1.78
N LYS A 127 -35.10 22.57 -2.81
CA LYS A 127 -35.66 22.68 -4.19
C LYS A 127 -35.83 21.28 -4.82
N SER A 128 -34.97 20.33 -4.49
CA SER A 128 -35.03 18.94 -4.95
C SER A 128 -34.37 18.01 -3.94
N THR A 129 -34.65 16.71 -4.03
CA THR A 129 -34.01 15.66 -3.25
C THR A 129 -33.68 14.50 -4.15
N THR A 130 -32.73 13.64 -3.72
CA THR A 130 -32.39 12.44 -4.43
C THR A 130 -33.11 11.24 -3.84
N VAL A 131 -33.56 10.31 -4.70
CA VAL A 131 -34.16 9.05 -4.28
C VAL A 131 -33.37 7.91 -4.90
N THR A 132 -32.93 6.97 -4.07
CA THR A 132 -32.16 5.78 -4.45
C THR A 132 -32.69 4.58 -3.66
N VAL A 133 -32.58 3.38 -4.20
CA VAL A 133 -33.03 2.12 -3.56
C VAL A 133 -31.87 1.12 -3.52
N ARG A 134 -31.76 0.42 -2.40
CA ARG A 134 -30.84 -0.70 -2.22
C ARG A 134 -31.60 -1.95 -1.78
N ASN A 135 -31.43 -3.06 -2.45
CA ASN A 135 -31.90 -4.35 -1.98
C ASN A 135 -30.96 -4.97 -0.93
N PRO A 136 -31.45 -5.89 -0.08
CA PRO A 136 -30.57 -6.65 0.82
C PRO A 136 -29.44 -7.35 0.05
N GLY A 137 -28.19 -7.14 0.49
CA GLY A 137 -27.02 -7.78 -0.10
C GLY A 137 -26.65 -7.33 -1.53
N SER A 138 -27.25 -6.21 -2.03
CA SER A 138 -26.98 -5.71 -3.39
C SER A 138 -26.30 -4.33 -3.39
N VAL A 139 -25.79 -3.94 -4.57
CA VAL A 139 -25.35 -2.58 -4.85
C VAL A 139 -26.56 -1.62 -4.90
N PHE A 140 -26.30 -0.31 -4.73
CA PHE A 140 -27.32 0.71 -4.95
C PHE A 140 -27.84 0.68 -6.39
N GLY A 141 -29.14 0.96 -6.55
CA GLY A 141 -29.76 1.24 -7.84
C GLY A 141 -29.36 2.60 -8.40
N ASN A 142 -29.99 2.97 -9.55
CA ASN A 142 -29.84 4.32 -10.08
C ASN A 142 -30.45 5.36 -9.12
N THR A 143 -29.95 6.59 -9.17
CA THR A 143 -30.47 7.72 -8.40
C THR A 143 -31.42 8.55 -9.26
N LEU A 144 -32.60 8.88 -8.72
CA LEU A 144 -33.55 9.79 -9.33
C LEU A 144 -33.58 11.12 -8.54
N VAL A 145 -33.43 12.24 -9.23
CA VAL A 145 -33.60 13.57 -8.63
C VAL A 145 -35.08 13.97 -8.74
N VAL A 146 -35.72 14.32 -7.62
CA VAL A 146 -37.14 14.62 -7.54
C VAL A 146 -37.33 16.02 -6.96
N PRO A 147 -38.12 16.89 -7.61
CA PRO A 147 -38.48 18.21 -7.05
C PRO A 147 -39.18 18.09 -5.69
N VAL A 148 -38.97 19.06 -4.83
CA VAL A 148 -39.68 19.19 -3.54
C VAL A 148 -40.61 20.41 -3.61
N SER A 149 -41.88 20.23 -3.26
CA SER A 149 -42.89 21.30 -3.26
C SER A 149 -43.39 21.62 -1.86
N GLY A 150 -43.54 22.91 -1.59
CA GLY A 150 -44.11 23.41 -0.35
C GLY A 150 -43.21 24.40 0.37
N THR A 151 -43.57 25.65 0.34
CA THR A 151 -43.10 26.64 1.31
C THR A 151 -44.00 26.54 2.52
N SER A 152 -43.44 26.46 3.73
CA SER A 152 -44.18 26.70 4.95
C SER A 152 -44.79 28.12 4.86
N SER A 153 -46.10 28.21 4.90
CA SER A 153 -46.86 29.48 4.97
C SER A 153 -46.56 30.18 6.28
N GLY A 154 -45.74 31.23 6.22
CA GLY A 154 -45.77 32.32 7.18
C GLY A 154 -46.27 33.52 6.39
N GLY A 155 -47.48 34.00 6.71
CA GLY A 155 -48.16 35.06 5.97
C GLY A 155 -47.43 36.39 6.05
N ASP A 156 -47.41 37.12 4.95
CA ASP A 156 -48.03 38.46 4.98
C ASP A 156 -48.37 38.90 3.55
N GLY A 157 -49.52 39.53 3.42
CA GLY A 157 -50.04 39.97 2.16
C GLY A 157 -49.34 41.25 1.65
N GLY A 158 -49.16 41.31 0.35
CA GLY A 158 -48.70 42.49 -0.34
C GLY A 158 -48.76 42.24 -1.84
N SER A 159 -49.90 42.71 -2.45
CA SER A 159 -50.01 42.81 -3.88
C SER A 159 -49.03 43.84 -4.41
N GLY A 160 -48.24 43.47 -5.38
CA GLY A 160 -47.45 44.40 -6.17
C GLY A 160 -46.83 43.58 -7.33
N GLY A 161 -47.50 43.67 -8.51
CA GLY A 161 -46.95 43.14 -9.75
C GLY A 161 -45.72 43.94 -10.15
N GLY A 162 -44.55 43.35 -9.94
CA GLY A 162 -43.30 43.71 -10.55
C GLY A 162 -42.78 42.47 -11.26
N ASP A 163 -42.55 42.60 -12.57
CA ASP A 163 -41.90 41.53 -13.34
C ASP A 163 -40.54 41.17 -12.69
N GLU A 164 -40.45 40.03 -12.05
CA GLU A 164 -39.15 39.49 -11.58
C GLU A 164 -38.32 38.97 -12.75
N ALA A 165 -36.99 38.95 -12.59
CA ALA A 165 -36.10 38.34 -13.56
C ALA A 165 -36.49 36.87 -13.78
N PRO A 166 -36.42 36.34 -15.03
CA PRO A 166 -36.88 35.00 -15.32
C PRO A 166 -35.98 34.00 -14.61
N GLU A 167 -36.54 32.99 -13.95
CA GLU A 167 -35.76 31.94 -13.30
C GLU A 167 -35.57 30.75 -14.25
N ILE A 168 -34.33 30.55 -14.76
CA ILE A 168 -34.01 29.48 -15.70
C ILE A 168 -33.86 28.13 -14.98
N ALA A 169 -34.44 27.06 -15.56
CA ALA A 169 -34.31 25.69 -15.11
C ALA A 169 -34.14 24.72 -16.31
N PRO A 170 -33.25 23.73 -16.21
CA PRO A 170 -32.28 23.50 -15.12
C PRO A 170 -31.19 24.57 -15.11
N THR A 171 -30.60 24.84 -13.93
CA THR A 171 -29.48 25.81 -13.79
C THR A 171 -28.13 25.23 -14.20
N LYS A 172 -28.02 23.89 -14.26
CA LYS A 172 -26.85 23.16 -14.73
C LYS A 172 -27.27 21.87 -15.44
N VAL A 173 -26.59 21.53 -16.54
CA VAL A 173 -26.81 20.30 -17.29
C VAL A 173 -25.52 19.86 -17.96
N THR A 174 -25.38 18.57 -18.22
CA THR A 174 -24.25 18.00 -19.02
C THR A 174 -24.83 17.48 -20.33
N LEU A 175 -24.29 17.92 -21.48
CA LEU A 175 -24.76 17.54 -22.79
C LEU A 175 -23.63 17.07 -23.72
N VAL A 176 -23.92 16.09 -24.55
CA VAL A 176 -23.05 15.70 -25.66
C VAL A 176 -23.12 16.78 -26.74
N LEU A 177 -21.99 17.06 -27.40
CA LEU A 177 -21.93 17.99 -28.54
C LEU A 177 -23.01 17.66 -29.59
N GLY A 178 -23.74 18.70 -30.03
CA GLY A 178 -24.79 18.57 -31.04
C GLY A 178 -26.12 18.02 -30.53
N THR A 179 -26.26 17.65 -29.27
CA THR A 179 -27.54 17.25 -28.65
C THR A 179 -28.33 18.44 -28.13
N THR A 180 -29.59 18.22 -27.77
CA THR A 180 -30.51 19.29 -27.36
C THR A 180 -30.99 19.11 -25.92
N GLU A 181 -31.30 20.24 -25.26
CA GLU A 181 -31.92 20.29 -23.92
C GLU A 181 -32.99 21.38 -23.87
N GLN A 182 -34.11 21.11 -23.20
CA GLN A 182 -35.15 22.05 -23.02
C GLN A 182 -34.97 22.85 -21.73
N PHE A 183 -34.65 24.13 -21.84
CA PHE A 183 -34.67 25.05 -20.71
C PHE A 183 -36.06 25.73 -20.61
N THR A 184 -36.46 26.00 -19.38
CA THR A 184 -37.68 26.72 -19.06
C THR A 184 -37.33 27.95 -18.22
N ALA A 185 -38.02 29.08 -18.49
CA ALA A 185 -37.90 30.25 -17.64
C ALA A 185 -39.21 31.04 -17.77
N ALA A 186 -40.02 31.03 -16.74
CA ALA A 186 -41.31 31.72 -16.76
C ALA A 186 -41.10 33.24 -16.94
N GLY A 187 -41.85 33.85 -17.88
CA GLY A 187 -41.74 35.27 -18.18
C GLY A 187 -40.54 35.70 -18.99
N ALA A 188 -39.71 34.76 -19.49
CA ALA A 188 -38.59 35.06 -20.41
C ALA A 188 -39.15 35.58 -21.76
N THR A 189 -38.61 36.71 -22.20
CA THR A 189 -38.96 37.33 -23.52
C THR A 189 -37.88 37.06 -24.57
N SER A 190 -36.69 36.69 -24.14
CA SER A 190 -35.56 36.31 -25.04
C SER A 190 -34.61 35.32 -24.42
N TRP A 191 -33.94 34.54 -25.30
CA TRP A 191 -32.96 33.54 -24.95
C TRP A 191 -31.68 33.76 -25.75
N SER A 192 -30.55 33.48 -25.18
CA SER A 192 -29.23 33.45 -25.87
C SER A 192 -28.34 32.39 -25.30
N ALA A 193 -27.41 31.90 -26.13
CA ALA A 193 -26.30 31.00 -25.72
C ALA A 193 -24.98 31.58 -26.20
N VAL A 194 -23.87 31.26 -25.55
CA VAL A 194 -22.54 31.78 -25.91
C VAL A 194 -21.97 31.05 -27.13
N SER A 195 -22.02 29.71 -27.12
CA SER A 195 -21.37 28.85 -28.14
C SER A 195 -22.38 27.99 -28.92
N GLY A 196 -23.45 27.55 -28.27
CA GLY A 196 -24.56 26.82 -28.89
C GLY A 196 -25.62 27.73 -29.47
N THR A 197 -26.78 27.14 -29.76
CA THR A 197 -27.97 27.89 -30.20
C THR A 197 -29.16 27.60 -29.29
N VAL A 198 -30.02 28.60 -29.06
CA VAL A 198 -31.25 28.41 -28.28
C VAL A 198 -32.44 29.05 -29.00
N THR A 199 -33.53 28.33 -29.07
CA THR A 199 -34.76 28.83 -29.72
C THR A 199 -35.54 29.80 -28.77
N ALA A 200 -36.50 30.57 -29.33
CA ALA A 200 -37.36 31.40 -28.55
C ALA A 200 -38.25 30.64 -27.53
N ALA A 201 -38.38 29.32 -27.72
CA ALA A 201 -39.07 28.43 -26.77
C ALA A 201 -38.16 27.82 -25.72
N GLY A 202 -36.83 28.20 -25.67
CA GLY A 202 -35.92 27.72 -24.67
C GLY A 202 -35.26 26.35 -25.04
N LEU A 203 -35.49 25.81 -26.25
CA LEU A 203 -34.80 24.61 -26.71
C LEU A 203 -33.35 24.96 -27.13
N TYR A 204 -32.42 24.52 -26.33
CA TYR A 204 -31.00 24.71 -26.57
C TYR A 204 -30.42 23.53 -27.39
N THR A 205 -29.49 23.84 -28.30
CA THR A 205 -28.69 22.87 -29.06
C THR A 205 -27.22 23.12 -28.78
N ALA A 206 -26.54 22.13 -28.24
CA ALA A 206 -25.09 22.18 -27.97
C ALA A 206 -24.28 22.41 -29.27
N PRO A 207 -23.18 23.17 -29.21
CA PRO A 207 -22.31 23.39 -30.36
C PRO A 207 -21.75 22.06 -30.88
N LYS A 208 -21.39 21.99 -32.17
CA LYS A 208 -20.75 20.82 -32.78
C LYS A 208 -19.24 20.74 -32.51
N VAL A 209 -18.64 21.83 -32.04
CA VAL A 209 -17.20 21.95 -31.75
C VAL A 209 -17.09 22.33 -30.28
N MET A 210 -16.19 21.66 -29.53
CA MET A 210 -15.96 21.90 -28.12
C MET A 210 -15.41 23.32 -27.88
N PRO A 211 -16.07 24.17 -27.09
CA PRO A 211 -15.49 25.42 -26.61
C PRO A 211 -14.22 25.18 -25.77
N ALA A 212 -13.35 26.19 -25.70
CA ALA A 212 -12.04 26.04 -25.03
C ALA A 212 -12.13 25.72 -23.53
N ASP A 213 -13.21 26.16 -22.86
CA ASP A 213 -13.47 25.94 -21.44
C ASP A 213 -14.37 24.72 -21.16
N GLY A 214 -14.82 24.01 -22.22
CA GLY A 214 -15.68 22.81 -22.09
C GLY A 214 -17.09 23.11 -21.59
N THR A 215 -17.48 24.38 -21.57
CA THR A 215 -18.81 24.82 -21.09
C THR A 215 -19.50 25.79 -22.05
N ASP A 216 -20.81 25.90 -21.93
CA ASP A 216 -21.59 26.95 -22.54
C ASP A 216 -22.53 27.56 -21.49
N THR A 217 -23.01 28.78 -21.78
CA THR A 217 -23.94 29.48 -20.89
C THR A 217 -25.21 29.83 -21.66
N VAL A 218 -26.34 29.34 -21.17
CA VAL A 218 -27.64 29.70 -21.68
C VAL A 218 -28.25 30.80 -20.78
N THR A 219 -28.74 31.87 -21.38
CA THR A 219 -29.28 33.02 -20.68
C THR A 219 -30.73 33.25 -21.09
N ALA A 220 -31.63 33.38 -20.11
CA ALA A 220 -33.01 33.82 -20.27
C ALA A 220 -33.14 35.26 -19.76
N ARG A 221 -33.88 36.14 -20.49
CA ARG A 221 -34.05 37.56 -20.17
C ARG A 221 -35.48 37.98 -20.28
N ASN A 222 -35.88 38.98 -19.46
CA ASN A 222 -37.08 39.81 -19.64
C ASN A 222 -36.73 41.29 -19.35
N SER A 223 -37.75 42.16 -19.24
CA SER A 223 -37.56 43.58 -18.94
C SER A 223 -36.96 43.86 -17.57
N SER A 224 -37.07 42.93 -16.63
CA SER A 224 -36.68 43.08 -15.23
C SER A 224 -35.33 42.43 -14.89
N GLY A 225 -34.75 41.62 -15.79
CA GLY A 225 -33.43 41.02 -15.56
C GLY A 225 -33.12 39.80 -16.41
N GLN A 226 -32.12 39.05 -15.96
CA GLN A 226 -31.69 37.82 -16.61
C GLN A 226 -31.32 36.77 -15.59
N SER A 227 -31.42 35.50 -15.99
CA SER A 227 -30.80 34.35 -15.31
C SER A 227 -30.06 33.47 -16.29
N THR A 228 -29.09 32.72 -15.76
CA THR A 228 -28.20 31.90 -16.57
C THR A 228 -28.17 30.45 -16.11
N ALA A 229 -27.97 29.53 -17.06
CA ALA A 229 -27.68 28.12 -16.80
C ALA A 229 -26.34 27.77 -17.40
N THR A 230 -25.58 26.91 -16.71
CA THR A 230 -24.31 26.37 -17.20
C THR A 230 -24.55 25.02 -17.85
N VAL A 231 -24.09 24.88 -19.10
CA VAL A 231 -24.07 23.61 -19.83
C VAL A 231 -22.64 23.10 -19.88
N THR A 232 -22.37 21.98 -19.22
CA THR A 232 -21.10 21.27 -19.37
C THR A 232 -21.19 20.42 -20.65
N LEU A 233 -20.23 20.60 -21.55
CA LEU A 233 -20.22 19.92 -22.84
C LEU A 233 -19.28 18.72 -22.81
N VAL A 234 -19.72 17.59 -23.34
CA VAL A 234 -18.92 16.36 -23.47
C VAL A 234 -18.86 15.92 -24.95
N SER A 235 -17.73 15.40 -25.38
CA SER A 235 -17.56 14.89 -26.75
C SER A 235 -18.11 13.48 -26.85
N ASN A 236 -18.73 13.13 -27.96
CA ASN A 236 -19.08 11.77 -28.36
C ASN A 236 -18.01 11.13 -29.29
N VAL A 237 -16.92 11.84 -29.53
CA VAL A 237 -15.79 11.33 -30.26
C VAL A 237 -14.74 10.81 -29.27
N PRO A 238 -14.31 9.54 -29.38
CA PRO A 238 -13.26 9.04 -28.53
C PRO A 238 -12.01 9.93 -28.58
N PRO A 239 -11.38 10.24 -27.45
CA PRO A 239 -10.09 10.91 -27.49
C PRO A 239 -9.05 10.04 -28.18
N THR A 240 -7.98 10.64 -28.68
CA THR A 240 -6.86 9.90 -29.27
C THR A 240 -5.58 10.24 -28.52
N ILE A 241 -4.66 9.28 -28.43
CA ILE A 241 -3.31 9.49 -27.90
C ILE A 241 -2.32 9.39 -29.05
N SER A 242 -1.50 10.41 -29.25
CA SER A 242 -0.47 10.42 -30.28
C SER A 242 0.95 10.22 -29.74
N SER A 243 1.22 10.72 -28.53
CA SER A 243 2.52 10.57 -27.89
C SER A 243 2.46 10.79 -26.38
N ILE A 244 3.55 10.38 -25.72
CA ILE A 244 3.80 10.62 -24.30
C ILE A 244 5.16 11.32 -24.13
N GLY A 245 5.25 12.29 -23.23
CA GLY A 245 6.44 13.14 -23.06
C GLY A 245 7.65 12.40 -22.52
N THR A 246 7.44 11.33 -21.73
CA THR A 246 8.50 10.49 -21.17
C THR A 246 8.31 9.06 -21.65
N SER A 247 9.26 8.52 -22.41
CA SER A 247 9.25 7.13 -22.86
C SER A 247 10.68 6.58 -22.88
N PRO A 248 10.95 5.45 -22.19
CA PRO A 248 10.04 4.68 -21.34
C PRO A 248 9.58 5.47 -20.09
N LEU A 249 8.39 5.17 -19.57
CA LEU A 249 7.99 5.62 -18.23
C LEU A 249 8.94 5.04 -17.20
N PRO A 250 9.37 5.81 -16.19
CA PRO A 250 10.17 5.27 -15.09
C PRO A 250 9.35 4.24 -14.29
N LEU A 251 10.03 3.29 -13.67
CA LEU A 251 9.42 2.43 -12.65
C LEU A 251 9.01 3.28 -11.44
N GLY A 252 7.87 2.97 -10.82
CA GLY A 252 7.39 3.73 -9.67
C GLY A 252 6.56 4.96 -10.04
N ILE A 253 6.63 5.99 -9.22
CA ILE A 253 5.86 7.23 -9.42
C ILE A 253 6.39 7.99 -10.63
N PHE A 254 5.47 8.42 -11.49
CA PHE A 254 5.81 9.22 -12.67
C PHE A 254 4.85 10.40 -12.84
N SER A 255 5.33 11.43 -13.53
CA SER A 255 4.50 12.50 -14.09
C SER A 255 4.97 12.79 -15.49
N THR A 256 4.04 12.87 -16.45
CA THR A 256 4.36 13.09 -17.85
C THR A 256 3.22 13.75 -18.60
N THR A 257 3.50 14.35 -19.74
CA THR A 257 2.50 14.93 -20.63
C THR A 257 2.05 13.89 -21.64
N VAL A 258 0.74 13.74 -21.82
CA VAL A 258 0.13 12.96 -22.90
C VAL A 258 -0.39 13.94 -23.95
N THR A 259 0.03 13.74 -25.20
CA THR A 259 -0.41 14.53 -26.35
C THR A 259 -1.39 13.71 -27.18
N GLY A 260 -2.43 14.36 -27.68
CA GLY A 260 -3.46 13.69 -28.46
C GLY A 260 -4.51 14.64 -29.01
N THR A 261 -5.74 14.20 -29.12
CA THR A 261 -6.88 15.05 -29.51
C THR A 261 -8.13 14.68 -28.74
N GLY A 262 -9.05 15.62 -28.63
CA GLY A 262 -10.36 15.39 -28.03
C GLY A 262 -10.32 15.32 -26.49
N PHE A 263 -9.28 15.81 -25.83
CA PHE A 263 -9.24 15.90 -24.37
C PHE A 263 -10.14 17.02 -23.88
N THR A 264 -10.74 16.81 -22.70
CA THR A 264 -11.64 17.74 -22.02
C THR A 264 -11.22 17.91 -20.56
N SER A 265 -11.75 18.89 -19.85
CA SER A 265 -11.50 19.07 -18.41
C SER A 265 -12.00 17.90 -17.54
N THR A 266 -12.81 17.01 -18.11
CA THR A 266 -13.30 15.78 -17.47
C THR A 266 -12.57 14.51 -17.94
N SER A 267 -11.52 14.63 -18.75
CA SER A 267 -10.75 13.48 -19.21
C SER A 267 -10.04 12.78 -18.05
N VAL A 268 -10.12 11.45 -18.03
CA VAL A 268 -9.42 10.58 -17.08
C VAL A 268 -8.50 9.63 -17.84
N ALA A 269 -7.21 9.68 -17.54
CA ALA A 269 -6.25 8.73 -18.07
C ALA A 269 -6.18 7.48 -17.20
N GLN A 270 -5.92 6.33 -17.83
CA GLN A 270 -5.73 5.04 -17.16
C GLN A 270 -4.50 4.33 -17.73
N LEU A 271 -3.72 3.72 -16.83
CA LEU A 271 -2.62 2.83 -17.20
C LEU A 271 -3.00 1.40 -16.79
N ASN A 272 -3.10 0.49 -17.77
CA ASN A 272 -3.62 -0.88 -17.57
C ASN A 272 -4.96 -0.93 -16.82
N GLY A 273 -5.84 0.06 -17.06
CA GLY A 273 -7.15 0.15 -16.41
C GLY A 273 -7.16 0.83 -15.02
N VAL A 274 -5.99 1.21 -14.50
CA VAL A 274 -5.88 1.97 -13.24
C VAL A 274 -5.92 3.47 -13.53
N ASN A 275 -6.79 4.22 -12.84
CA ASN A 275 -6.90 5.66 -13.02
C ASN A 275 -5.61 6.37 -12.61
N LEU A 276 -5.18 7.32 -13.45
CA LEU A 276 -4.10 8.24 -13.17
C LEU A 276 -4.67 9.60 -12.74
N THR A 277 -3.94 10.32 -11.89
CA THR A 277 -4.23 11.74 -11.65
C THR A 277 -4.04 12.47 -12.98
N THR A 278 -5.11 13.11 -13.46
CA THR A 278 -5.13 13.73 -14.79
C THR A 278 -5.40 15.22 -14.64
N ALA A 279 -4.48 16.06 -15.10
CA ALA A 279 -4.64 17.50 -15.19
C ALA A 279 -4.84 17.91 -16.65
N PHE A 280 -5.93 18.62 -16.92
CA PHE A 280 -6.24 19.14 -18.26
C PHE A 280 -5.39 20.38 -18.57
N ASN A 281 -4.62 20.34 -19.65
CA ASN A 281 -3.82 21.48 -20.14
C ASN A 281 -4.50 22.16 -21.34
N SER A 282 -4.98 21.34 -22.31
CA SER A 282 -5.69 21.79 -23.51
C SER A 282 -6.41 20.60 -24.17
N ALA A 283 -7.20 20.85 -25.20
CA ALA A 283 -7.85 19.79 -25.99
C ALA A 283 -6.88 18.82 -26.69
N SER A 284 -5.57 19.14 -26.71
CA SER A 284 -4.52 18.30 -27.29
C SER A 284 -3.46 17.85 -26.29
N SER A 285 -3.57 18.23 -25.01
CA SER A 285 -2.54 17.94 -24.00
C SER A 285 -3.16 17.78 -22.60
N ILE A 286 -2.78 16.71 -21.91
CA ILE A 286 -3.05 16.49 -20.47
C ILE A 286 -1.76 16.12 -19.76
N THR A 287 -1.64 16.45 -18.49
CA THR A 287 -0.58 15.95 -17.63
C THR A 287 -1.14 14.80 -16.80
N VAL A 288 -0.45 13.66 -16.82
CA VAL A 288 -0.84 12.47 -16.07
C VAL A 288 0.23 12.11 -15.07
N SER A 289 -0.19 11.76 -13.86
CA SER A 289 0.70 11.31 -12.80
C SER A 289 0.12 10.07 -12.13
N GLY A 290 0.98 9.16 -11.75
CA GLY A 290 0.57 7.92 -11.11
C GLY A 290 1.74 6.98 -10.95
N PHE A 291 1.44 5.71 -10.81
CA PHE A 291 2.42 4.65 -10.64
C PHE A 291 2.52 3.81 -11.92
N ALA A 292 3.73 3.71 -12.48
CA ALA A 292 4.04 2.74 -13.53
C ALA A 292 4.50 1.43 -12.86
N GLY A 293 3.85 0.33 -13.20
CA GLY A 293 4.14 -1.01 -12.67
C GLY A 293 5.52 -1.55 -13.08
N PRO A 294 5.73 -2.88 -13.05
CA PRO A 294 7.00 -3.50 -13.38
C PRO A 294 7.43 -3.20 -14.83
N ALA A 295 8.74 -3.33 -15.08
CA ALA A 295 9.30 -3.14 -16.43
C ALA A 295 8.57 -3.97 -17.49
N GLY A 296 8.30 -3.38 -18.63
CA GLY A 296 7.56 -4.05 -19.70
C GLY A 296 6.78 -3.11 -20.61
N SER A 297 5.57 -3.50 -20.96
CA SER A 297 4.64 -2.68 -21.75
C SER A 297 3.32 -2.56 -21.02
N ALA A 298 2.76 -1.36 -21.05
CA ALA A 298 1.44 -1.07 -20.48
C ALA A 298 0.56 -0.38 -21.52
N ASN A 299 -0.75 -0.45 -21.34
CA ASN A 299 -1.72 0.22 -22.18
C ASN A 299 -2.21 1.50 -21.49
N LEU A 300 -1.92 2.63 -22.07
CA LEU A 300 -2.45 3.92 -21.68
C LEU A 300 -3.73 4.21 -22.45
N THR A 301 -4.80 4.54 -21.75
CA THR A 301 -6.06 4.98 -22.35
C THR A 301 -6.50 6.29 -21.71
N VAL A 302 -7.29 7.07 -22.44
CA VAL A 302 -7.95 8.28 -21.93
C VAL A 302 -9.43 8.17 -22.22
N SER A 303 -10.26 8.43 -21.21
CA SER A 303 -11.72 8.43 -21.34
C SER A 303 -12.28 9.82 -21.14
N ASN A 304 -13.30 10.18 -21.92
CA ASN A 304 -14.18 11.32 -21.72
C ASN A 304 -15.56 10.76 -21.41
N ALA A 305 -16.08 11.01 -20.22
CA ALA A 305 -17.44 10.60 -19.82
C ALA A 305 -17.88 9.19 -20.29
N THR A 306 -18.17 9.01 -21.59
CA THR A 306 -18.68 7.75 -22.18
C THR A 306 -17.75 7.13 -23.21
N GLU A 307 -16.74 7.86 -23.70
CA GLU A 307 -15.89 7.43 -24.82
C GLU A 307 -14.43 7.20 -24.35
N VAL A 308 -13.84 6.10 -24.78
CA VAL A 308 -12.47 5.70 -24.41
C VAL A 308 -11.59 5.66 -25.65
N SER A 309 -10.37 6.19 -25.55
CA SER A 309 -9.37 6.10 -26.61
C SER A 309 -9.01 4.65 -26.96
N GLN A 310 -8.47 4.45 -28.17
CA GLN A 310 -7.72 3.21 -28.42
C GLN A 310 -6.52 3.14 -27.46
N PRO A 311 -6.15 1.92 -27.02
CA PRO A 311 -4.99 1.74 -26.16
C PRO A 311 -3.70 2.21 -26.86
N PHE A 312 -2.95 3.06 -26.20
CA PHE A 312 -1.62 3.48 -26.61
C PHE A 312 -0.57 2.70 -25.81
N THR A 313 0.23 1.89 -26.48
CA THR A 313 1.24 1.08 -25.78
C THR A 313 2.40 1.98 -25.35
N VAL A 314 2.63 2.06 -24.04
CA VAL A 314 3.77 2.72 -23.43
C VAL A 314 4.78 1.68 -22.96
N LYS A 315 6.07 2.00 -23.07
CA LYS A 315 7.12 1.21 -22.44
C LYS A 315 7.32 1.69 -21.02
N ILE A 316 7.44 0.73 -20.09
CA ILE A 316 7.87 0.97 -18.72
C ILE A 316 9.27 0.36 -18.61
N GLY A 317 10.25 1.13 -18.16
CA GLY A 317 11.60 0.62 -18.12
C GLY A 317 12.60 1.61 -17.57
N VAL A 318 13.84 1.19 -17.57
CA VAL A 318 14.98 1.91 -17.02
C VAL A 318 15.46 2.95 -18.01
N GLN A 319 15.53 4.21 -17.60
CA GLN A 319 16.55 5.11 -18.16
C GLN A 319 17.85 4.78 -17.41
N ASN A 320 18.90 4.45 -18.14
CA ASN A 320 20.20 4.17 -17.54
C ASN A 320 20.94 5.51 -17.27
N PRO A 321 20.80 6.15 -16.08
CA PRO A 321 21.68 7.23 -15.67
C PRO A 321 22.97 6.59 -15.20
N GLN A 322 24.11 7.21 -15.47
CA GLN A 322 25.36 6.81 -14.86
C GLN A 322 25.24 7.03 -13.34
N VAL A 323 25.13 5.94 -12.60
CA VAL A 323 25.11 5.95 -11.14
C VAL A 323 26.56 6.09 -10.66
N SER A 324 26.83 7.09 -9.80
CA SER A 324 28.16 7.24 -9.21
C SER A 324 28.48 6.08 -8.27
N ALA A 325 29.77 5.83 -7.98
CA ALA A 325 30.18 4.81 -7.04
C ALA A 325 29.64 5.09 -5.61
N SER A 326 29.56 6.37 -5.21
CA SER A 326 28.96 6.83 -3.97
C SER A 326 27.46 6.48 -3.92
N ALA A 327 26.72 6.90 -4.94
CA ALA A 327 25.29 6.65 -5.06
C ALA A 327 24.94 5.15 -5.05
N ALA A 328 25.73 4.33 -5.75
CA ALA A 328 25.52 2.88 -5.78
C ALA A 328 25.70 2.24 -4.38
N ARG A 329 26.74 2.68 -3.65
CA ARG A 329 27.00 2.16 -2.31
C ARG A 329 25.96 2.58 -1.32
N ARG A 330 25.60 3.87 -1.32
CA ARG A 330 24.54 4.41 -0.45
C ARG A 330 23.18 3.74 -0.71
N PHE A 331 22.85 3.48 -1.98
CA PHE A 331 21.63 2.73 -2.34
C PHE A 331 21.66 1.29 -1.75
N LEU A 332 22.78 0.61 -1.85
CA LEU A 332 22.92 -0.77 -1.36
C LEU A 332 22.94 -0.86 0.19
N GLU A 333 23.29 0.18 0.91
CA GLU A 333 23.08 0.23 2.36
C GLU A 333 21.62 0.26 2.74
N GLN A 334 20.80 0.95 1.95
CA GLN A 334 19.36 1.04 2.17
C GLN A 334 18.62 -0.21 1.68
N ALA A 335 19.03 -0.76 0.54
CA ALA A 335 18.33 -1.84 -0.17
C ALA A 335 18.86 -3.25 0.16
N ALA A 336 20.01 -3.36 0.84
CA ALA A 336 20.69 -4.60 1.20
C ALA A 336 21.26 -4.50 2.62
N PHE A 337 22.09 -5.46 3.01
CA PHE A 337 22.87 -5.41 4.26
C PHE A 337 24.26 -4.79 4.03
N GLY A 338 24.32 -3.76 3.22
CA GLY A 338 25.54 -3.08 2.82
C GLY A 338 26.06 -3.51 1.45
N PRO A 339 26.91 -2.68 0.80
CA PRO A 339 27.46 -2.95 -0.51
C PRO A 339 28.63 -3.95 -0.46
N THR A 340 28.68 -4.87 -1.43
CA THR A 340 29.98 -5.43 -1.83
C THR A 340 30.56 -4.58 -2.97
N PRO A 341 31.89 -4.62 -3.23
CA PRO A 341 32.46 -3.97 -4.41
C PRO A 341 31.84 -4.44 -5.72
N ALA A 342 31.49 -5.73 -5.83
CA ALA A 342 30.85 -6.31 -7.01
C ALA A 342 29.41 -5.80 -7.19
N ASP A 343 28.61 -5.78 -6.12
CA ASP A 343 27.23 -5.27 -6.16
C ASP A 343 27.20 -3.78 -6.53
N ALA A 344 28.12 -2.99 -5.96
CA ALA A 344 28.22 -1.55 -6.28
C ALA A 344 28.56 -1.34 -7.77
N ALA A 345 29.51 -2.10 -8.31
CA ALA A 345 29.84 -2.04 -9.74
C ALA A 345 28.67 -2.49 -10.63
N HIS A 346 27.93 -3.51 -10.20
CA HIS A 346 26.74 -3.98 -10.91
C HIS A 346 25.65 -2.89 -10.94
N VAL A 347 25.31 -2.29 -9.80
CA VAL A 347 24.34 -1.17 -9.70
C VAL A 347 24.77 0.02 -10.55
N GLN A 348 26.08 0.36 -10.56
CA GLN A 348 26.59 1.42 -11.44
C GLN A 348 26.36 1.11 -12.92
N THR A 349 26.44 -0.17 -13.29
CA THR A 349 26.28 -0.61 -14.68
C THR A 349 24.82 -0.60 -15.14
N ILE A 350 23.91 -1.13 -14.30
CA ILE A 350 22.50 -1.34 -14.70
C ILE A 350 21.55 -0.26 -14.18
N GLY A 351 21.94 0.50 -13.14
CA GLY A 351 21.11 1.48 -12.46
C GLY A 351 20.19 0.89 -11.37
N PHE A 352 19.69 1.74 -10.48
CA PHE A 352 18.88 1.35 -9.32
C PHE A 352 17.62 0.55 -9.69
N GLN A 353 16.89 1.02 -10.70
CA GLN A 353 15.62 0.41 -11.10
C GLN A 353 15.81 -0.99 -11.69
N ALA A 354 16.85 -1.21 -12.49
CA ALA A 354 17.13 -2.54 -13.03
C ALA A 354 17.57 -3.50 -11.94
N TRP A 355 18.38 -3.04 -11.01
CA TRP A 355 18.77 -3.84 -9.85
C TRP A 355 17.56 -4.24 -8.99
N LEU A 356 16.63 -3.30 -8.72
CA LEU A 356 15.38 -3.63 -8.03
C LEU A 356 14.56 -4.67 -8.79
N ALA A 357 14.44 -4.53 -10.11
CA ALA A 357 13.72 -5.50 -10.93
C ALA A 357 14.36 -6.89 -10.89
N GLU A 358 15.69 -6.98 -10.90
CA GLU A 358 16.42 -8.24 -10.71
C GLU A 358 16.15 -8.86 -9.33
N GLN A 359 16.21 -8.06 -8.26
CA GLN A 359 15.93 -8.52 -6.90
C GLN A 359 14.48 -8.98 -6.71
N PHE A 360 13.50 -8.27 -7.26
CA PHE A 360 12.09 -8.70 -7.21
C PHE A 360 11.85 -10.01 -7.98
N ALA A 361 12.57 -10.22 -9.07
CA ALA A 361 12.48 -11.44 -9.88
C ALA A 361 13.26 -12.63 -9.29
N MET A 362 14.16 -12.37 -8.34
CA MET A 362 15.02 -13.40 -7.76
C MET A 362 14.20 -14.38 -6.93
N PRO A 363 14.42 -15.70 -7.08
CA PRO A 363 13.77 -16.69 -6.22
C PRO A 363 14.23 -16.53 -4.76
N VAL A 364 13.48 -17.10 -3.84
CA VAL A 364 13.91 -17.22 -2.43
C VAL A 364 15.15 -18.12 -2.37
N ILE A 365 16.26 -17.56 -1.93
CA ILE A 365 17.53 -18.27 -1.72
C ILE A 365 17.77 -18.45 -0.22
N SER A 366 17.55 -17.38 0.54
CA SER A 366 17.72 -17.39 2.00
C SER A 366 16.64 -18.24 2.65
N ASN A 367 17.06 -19.11 3.54
CA ASN A 367 16.17 -19.99 4.28
C ASN A 367 16.82 -20.40 5.60
N TYR A 368 16.04 -21.01 6.47
CA TYR A 368 16.47 -21.48 7.78
C TYR A 368 16.46 -23.02 7.87
N ASN A 369 16.43 -23.72 6.74
CA ASN A 369 16.37 -25.20 6.70
C ASN A 369 17.58 -25.89 7.33
N SER A 370 18.71 -25.19 7.48
CA SER A 370 19.92 -25.69 8.15
C SER A 370 19.89 -25.57 9.67
N VAL A 371 18.91 -24.83 10.22
CA VAL A 371 18.74 -24.70 11.67
C VAL A 371 18.16 -26.01 12.20
N THR A 372 18.92 -26.69 13.05
CA THR A 372 18.54 -27.99 13.64
C THR A 372 18.57 -27.87 15.16
N GLY A 373 17.55 -28.34 15.82
CA GLY A 373 17.55 -28.67 17.24
C GLY A 373 17.07 -27.55 18.15
N ASP A 374 17.64 -26.36 18.11
CA ASP A 374 17.26 -25.26 18.96
C ASP A 374 17.27 -23.93 18.21
N GLN A 375 16.59 -22.96 18.78
CA GLN A 375 16.40 -21.63 18.15
C GLN A 375 17.67 -20.79 18.15
N GLU A 376 18.71 -21.17 18.89
CA GLU A 376 19.98 -20.44 18.98
C GLU A 376 20.68 -20.29 17.62
N GLY A 377 20.39 -21.18 16.69
CA GLY A 377 20.92 -21.12 15.31
C GLY A 377 20.24 -20.09 14.40
N LEU A 378 19.03 -19.57 14.74
CA LEU A 378 18.28 -18.63 13.91
C LEU A 378 19.03 -17.30 13.71
N PRO A 379 19.46 -16.59 14.78
CA PRO A 379 20.21 -15.34 14.63
C PRO A 379 21.50 -15.48 13.84
N ALA A 380 22.24 -16.58 14.07
CA ALA A 380 23.46 -16.86 13.33
C ALA A 380 23.22 -17.15 11.85
N THR A 381 22.16 -17.88 11.53
CA THR A 381 21.76 -18.15 10.14
C THR A 381 21.31 -16.89 9.44
N PHE A 382 20.57 -16.01 10.12
CA PHE A 382 20.22 -14.66 9.61
C PHE A 382 21.47 -13.89 9.20
N LEU A 383 22.47 -13.77 10.09
CA LEU A 383 23.71 -13.04 9.80
C LEU A 383 24.49 -13.65 8.63
N ALA A 384 24.60 -14.98 8.59
CA ALA A 384 25.27 -15.68 7.48
C ALA A 384 24.55 -15.41 6.14
N ASN A 385 23.22 -15.47 6.11
CA ASN A 385 22.40 -15.16 4.94
C ASN A 385 22.57 -13.69 4.54
N ALA A 386 22.50 -12.75 5.49
CA ALA A 386 22.63 -11.31 5.27
C ALA A 386 23.98 -10.95 4.61
N VAL A 387 25.06 -11.64 4.99
CA VAL A 387 26.39 -11.42 4.41
C VAL A 387 26.54 -12.07 3.03
N THR A 388 26.06 -13.31 2.84
CA THR A 388 26.50 -14.16 1.71
C THR A 388 25.48 -14.34 0.59
N ASN A 389 24.19 -14.28 0.89
CA ASN A 389 23.17 -14.63 -0.10
C ASN A 389 22.83 -13.48 -1.07
N ALA A 390 22.41 -13.85 -2.28
CA ALA A 390 22.16 -12.88 -3.35
C ALA A 390 20.79 -12.18 -3.28
N ASP A 391 19.81 -12.77 -2.59
CA ASP A 391 18.46 -12.20 -2.42
C ASP A 391 18.40 -11.11 -1.33
N GLN A 392 19.34 -10.18 -1.40
CA GLN A 392 19.60 -9.15 -0.38
C GLN A 392 18.39 -8.29 -0.06
N LEU A 393 17.70 -7.76 -1.08
CA LEU A 393 16.53 -6.90 -0.88
C LEU A 393 15.40 -7.67 -0.16
N ARG A 394 15.20 -8.91 -0.54
CA ARG A 394 14.17 -9.78 0.06
C ARG A 394 14.41 -9.96 1.55
N GLN A 395 15.65 -10.28 1.93
CA GLN A 395 16.01 -10.44 3.33
C GLN A 395 15.93 -9.13 4.11
N ARG A 396 16.36 -8.02 3.49
CA ARG A 396 16.29 -6.69 4.12
C ARG A 396 14.85 -6.27 4.42
N VAL A 397 13.93 -6.54 3.46
CA VAL A 397 12.49 -6.29 3.64
C VAL A 397 11.87 -7.26 4.65
N ALA A 398 12.23 -8.55 4.59
CA ALA A 398 11.73 -9.52 5.57
C ALA A 398 12.17 -9.15 7.00
N PHE A 399 13.39 -8.69 7.18
CA PHE A 399 13.87 -8.20 8.47
C PHE A 399 13.12 -6.95 8.95
N ALA A 400 12.84 -5.99 8.07
CA ALA A 400 11.98 -4.86 8.39
C ALA A 400 10.55 -5.30 8.78
N LEU A 401 10.00 -6.30 8.08
CA LEU A 401 8.69 -6.86 8.41
C LEU A 401 8.69 -7.61 9.76
N SER A 402 9.77 -8.32 10.13
CA SER A 402 9.87 -8.99 11.44
C SER A 402 9.92 -8.00 12.61
N GLN A 403 10.38 -6.78 12.36
CA GLN A 403 10.34 -5.70 13.36
C GLN A 403 8.96 -5.02 13.48
N ILE A 404 8.11 -5.17 12.45
CA ILE A 404 6.71 -4.71 12.48
C ILE A 404 5.79 -5.81 13.01
N PHE A 405 5.90 -7.02 12.49
CA PHE A 405 5.14 -8.21 12.91
C PHE A 405 5.90 -9.00 13.95
N VAL A 406 6.02 -8.41 15.13
CA VAL A 406 6.91 -8.90 16.19
C VAL A 406 6.47 -10.24 16.76
N THR A 407 7.43 -11.15 16.87
CA THR A 407 7.38 -12.40 17.64
C THR A 407 8.67 -12.56 18.43
N SER A 408 8.75 -13.55 19.33
CA SER A 408 9.95 -13.75 20.16
C SER A 408 10.26 -15.23 20.36
N ILE A 409 11.50 -15.63 20.08
CA ILE A 409 11.99 -17.00 20.29
C ILE A 409 11.95 -17.44 21.75
N THR A 410 11.94 -16.54 22.71
CA THR A 410 11.82 -16.88 24.15
C THR A 410 10.38 -17.04 24.61
N THR A 411 9.41 -16.49 23.88
CA THR A 411 7.98 -16.62 24.17
C THR A 411 7.35 -17.77 23.40
N VAL A 412 7.73 -17.92 22.11
CA VAL A 412 7.31 -19.06 21.29
C VAL A 412 8.15 -20.27 21.67
N ILE A 413 7.60 -21.13 22.51
CA ILE A 413 8.35 -22.20 23.20
C ILE A 413 8.78 -23.32 22.22
N TRP A 414 8.07 -23.49 21.11
CA TRP A 414 8.29 -24.58 20.17
C TRP A 414 9.13 -24.14 18.98
N ASN A 415 10.32 -24.72 18.83
CA ASN A 415 11.30 -24.39 17.77
C ASN A 415 10.72 -24.45 16.35
N GLY A 416 9.78 -25.36 16.11
CA GLY A 416 9.15 -25.55 14.81
C GLY A 416 8.33 -24.35 14.32
N ASP A 417 7.98 -23.38 15.19
CA ASP A 417 7.09 -22.27 14.82
C ASP A 417 7.83 -21.03 14.35
N MET A 418 8.97 -20.70 14.96
CA MET A 418 9.76 -19.52 14.56
C MET A 418 10.40 -19.66 13.18
N ILE A 419 10.90 -20.85 12.85
CA ILE A 419 11.48 -21.11 11.51
C ILE A 419 10.43 -20.89 10.41
N PRO A 420 9.25 -21.52 10.44
CA PRO A 420 8.17 -21.23 9.48
C PRO A 420 7.70 -19.78 9.47
N PHE A 421 7.73 -19.07 10.60
CA PHE A 421 7.36 -17.66 10.67
C PHE A 421 8.32 -16.79 9.86
N GLU A 422 9.62 -16.92 10.11
CA GLU A 422 10.63 -16.15 9.39
C GLU A 422 10.71 -16.54 7.90
N GLN A 423 10.55 -17.82 7.57
CA GLN A 423 10.47 -18.28 6.18
C GLN A 423 9.24 -17.72 5.46
N MET A 424 8.11 -17.57 6.15
CA MET A 424 6.90 -16.93 5.62
C MET A 424 7.18 -15.45 5.31
N LEU A 425 7.80 -14.69 6.23
CA LEU A 425 8.15 -13.28 5.99
C LEU A 425 9.10 -13.12 4.81
N ILE A 426 10.11 -14.00 4.67
CA ILE A 426 11.01 -14.03 3.51
C ILE A 426 10.22 -14.33 2.21
N GLY A 427 9.34 -15.31 2.25
CA GLY A 427 8.49 -15.68 1.11
C GLY A 427 7.55 -14.54 0.69
N ASP A 428 6.98 -13.85 1.65
CA ASP A 428 5.97 -12.83 1.48
C ASP A 428 6.52 -11.41 1.32
N ALA A 429 7.81 -11.18 1.48
CA ALA A 429 8.44 -9.87 1.43
C ALA A 429 8.10 -9.04 0.17
N PHE A 430 7.76 -9.70 -0.94
CA PHE A 430 7.39 -9.10 -2.21
C PHE A 430 5.96 -9.46 -2.66
N THR A 431 5.09 -9.75 -1.70
CA THR A 431 3.67 -9.99 -1.96
C THR A 431 2.82 -8.75 -1.65
N ASN A 432 1.54 -8.92 -1.42
CA ASN A 432 0.64 -7.84 -1.04
C ASN A 432 0.51 -7.76 0.50
N TYR A 433 0.47 -6.56 1.04
CA TYR A 433 0.36 -6.33 2.50
C TYR A 433 -0.82 -7.06 3.15
N ARG A 434 -2.00 -7.09 2.50
CA ARG A 434 -3.17 -7.82 3.01
C ARG A 434 -2.90 -9.34 3.10
N LYS A 435 -2.13 -9.88 2.15
CA LYS A 435 -1.69 -11.28 2.21
C LYS A 435 -0.75 -11.50 3.38
N ILE A 436 0.27 -10.64 3.55
CA ILE A 436 1.21 -10.72 4.69
C ILE A 436 0.44 -10.71 6.00
N LEU A 437 -0.50 -9.76 6.17
CA LEU A 437 -1.34 -9.66 7.36
C LEU A 437 -2.14 -10.94 7.62
N GLY A 438 -2.66 -11.58 6.57
CA GLY A 438 -3.40 -12.84 6.66
C GLY A 438 -2.52 -14.01 7.07
N ASP A 439 -1.35 -14.13 6.47
CA ASP A 439 -0.42 -15.22 6.75
C ASP A 439 0.21 -15.09 8.14
N VAL A 440 0.53 -13.86 8.58
CA VAL A 440 0.93 -13.56 9.97
C VAL A 440 -0.17 -13.93 10.95
N THR A 441 -1.42 -13.56 10.67
CA THR A 441 -2.58 -13.86 11.53
C THR A 441 -2.74 -15.37 11.77
N LEU A 442 -2.55 -16.16 10.73
CA LEU A 442 -2.73 -17.61 10.80
C LEU A 442 -1.45 -18.39 11.11
N ASN A 443 -0.32 -17.70 11.30
CA ASN A 443 0.92 -18.38 11.66
C ASN A 443 0.88 -18.87 13.13
N PRO A 444 1.25 -20.12 13.41
CA PRO A 444 1.26 -20.67 14.75
C PRO A 444 2.12 -19.89 15.77
N ALA A 445 3.29 -19.38 15.33
CA ALA A 445 4.17 -18.57 16.18
C ALA A 445 3.47 -17.29 16.66
N MET A 446 2.78 -16.59 15.77
CA MET A 446 1.96 -15.43 16.11
C MET A 446 0.77 -15.82 16.98
N GLY A 447 0.15 -16.97 16.68
CA GLY A 447 -0.94 -17.52 17.46
C GLY A 447 -0.56 -17.82 18.91
N GLU A 448 0.66 -18.29 19.15
CA GLU A 448 1.22 -18.50 20.49
C GLU A 448 1.63 -17.17 21.15
N TYR A 449 2.36 -16.33 20.41
CA TYR A 449 2.91 -15.07 20.95
C TYR A 449 1.86 -14.10 21.47
N LEU A 450 0.71 -13.99 20.78
CA LEU A 450 -0.37 -13.06 21.10
C LEU A 450 -1.70 -13.74 21.47
N ASP A 451 -1.65 -14.99 21.92
CA ASP A 451 -2.80 -15.76 22.45
C ASP A 451 -3.98 -15.88 21.46
N MET A 452 -3.74 -15.85 20.16
CA MET A 452 -4.80 -16.09 19.18
C MET A 452 -5.11 -17.58 19.04
N ALA A 453 -4.09 -18.44 19.13
CA ALA A 453 -4.29 -19.88 19.09
C ALA A 453 -5.11 -20.35 20.29
N ASN A 454 -6.14 -21.17 20.04
CA ASN A 454 -7.07 -21.68 21.06
C ASN A 454 -7.85 -20.58 21.81
N ASN A 455 -8.04 -19.40 21.19
CA ASN A 455 -8.91 -18.35 21.71
C ASN A 455 -10.38 -18.79 21.55
N ALA A 456 -11.04 -19.13 22.65
CA ALA A 456 -12.43 -19.60 22.64
C ALA A 456 -13.42 -18.43 22.67
N LYS A 457 -14.61 -18.64 22.09
CA LYS A 457 -15.74 -17.74 22.28
C LYS A 457 -16.11 -17.57 23.75
N ALA A 458 -16.77 -16.47 24.08
CA ALA A 458 -17.22 -16.18 25.41
C ALA A 458 -18.10 -17.32 25.98
N ASN A 459 -17.85 -17.71 27.25
CA ASN A 459 -18.66 -18.64 28.00
C ASN A 459 -19.17 -17.97 29.30
N PRO A 460 -20.36 -17.37 29.27
CA PRO A 460 -20.93 -16.69 30.48
C PRO A 460 -21.05 -17.59 31.70
N ALA A 461 -21.27 -18.91 31.52
CA ALA A 461 -21.38 -19.84 32.62
C ALA A 461 -20.03 -20.06 33.34
N ALA A 462 -18.94 -19.96 32.63
CA ALA A 462 -17.58 -20.03 33.17
C ALA A 462 -16.98 -18.65 33.50
N GLY A 463 -17.66 -17.56 33.15
CA GLY A 463 -17.16 -16.19 33.31
C GLY A 463 -16.00 -15.84 32.40
N THR A 464 -15.83 -16.55 31.27
CA THR A 464 -14.76 -16.29 30.32
C THR A 464 -15.25 -15.45 29.12
N VAL A 465 -14.33 -14.65 28.56
CA VAL A 465 -14.54 -13.84 27.37
C VAL A 465 -13.47 -14.17 26.31
N ALA A 466 -13.67 -13.75 25.08
CA ALA A 466 -12.65 -13.88 24.04
C ALA A 466 -11.38 -13.11 24.44
N ASN A 467 -10.20 -13.68 24.14
CA ASN A 467 -8.92 -13.01 24.40
C ASN A 467 -8.75 -11.84 23.42
N GLU A 468 -8.43 -10.66 23.97
CA GLU A 468 -8.30 -9.41 23.19
C GLU A 468 -6.88 -9.13 22.72
N ASN A 469 -5.87 -9.91 23.12
CA ASN A 469 -4.47 -9.60 22.91
C ASN A 469 -4.17 -9.41 21.40
N TYR A 470 -4.36 -10.43 20.61
CA TYR A 470 -4.15 -10.34 19.15
C TYR A 470 -5.03 -9.26 18.48
N ALA A 471 -6.27 -9.13 18.90
CA ALA A 471 -7.19 -8.12 18.35
C ALA A 471 -6.68 -6.69 18.57
N ARG A 472 -6.04 -6.42 19.70
CA ARG A 472 -5.42 -5.13 20.00
C ARG A 472 -4.18 -4.90 19.12
N GLU A 473 -3.26 -5.88 19.12
CA GLU A 473 -1.97 -5.72 18.46
C GLU A 473 -2.07 -5.67 16.94
N VAL A 474 -3.01 -6.41 16.34
CA VAL A 474 -3.22 -6.34 14.88
C VAL A 474 -3.69 -4.95 14.42
N MET A 475 -4.43 -4.21 15.27
CA MET A 475 -4.81 -2.82 14.98
C MET A 475 -3.70 -1.85 15.37
N GLN A 476 -3.15 -1.97 16.57
CA GLN A 476 -2.22 -1.02 17.17
C GLN A 476 -0.84 -1.05 16.53
N LEU A 477 -0.24 -2.25 16.42
CA LEU A 477 1.16 -2.41 16.00
C LEU A 477 1.30 -2.78 14.53
N PHE A 478 0.42 -3.67 14.06
CA PHE A 478 0.61 -4.31 12.76
C PHE A 478 -0.09 -3.58 11.61
N SER A 479 -0.98 -2.61 11.86
CA SER A 479 -1.74 -2.03 10.78
C SER A 479 -1.96 -0.52 10.84
N MET A 480 -2.53 0.05 11.92
CA MET A 480 -3.03 1.41 11.86
C MET A 480 -2.62 2.34 13.01
N GLY A 481 -2.08 1.80 14.11
CA GLY A 481 -1.73 2.61 15.28
C GLY A 481 -2.93 3.08 16.10
N ASP A 482 -2.65 3.76 17.22
CA ASP A 482 -3.66 4.17 18.19
C ASP A 482 -4.43 5.43 17.78
N VAL A 483 -3.84 6.27 16.93
CA VAL A 483 -4.37 7.59 16.59
C VAL A 483 -4.50 7.75 15.08
N LEU A 484 -5.52 8.50 14.66
CA LEU A 484 -5.73 8.82 13.25
C LEU A 484 -4.58 9.68 12.71
N LEU A 485 -4.12 9.32 11.51
CA LEU A 485 -3.07 10.01 10.78
C LEU A 485 -3.61 10.68 9.52
N ASN A 486 -3.01 11.80 9.17
CA ASN A 486 -3.06 12.33 7.82
C ASN A 486 -2.18 11.47 6.89
N GLN A 487 -2.31 11.64 5.58
CA GLN A 487 -1.50 10.90 4.60
C GLN A 487 0.01 11.17 4.72
N ASP A 488 0.40 12.27 5.36
CA ASP A 488 1.77 12.66 5.64
C ASP A 488 2.33 12.07 6.95
N GLY A 489 1.57 11.19 7.62
CA GLY A 489 1.92 10.57 8.89
C GLY A 489 1.79 11.48 10.11
N SER A 490 1.30 12.72 9.97
CA SER A 490 1.01 13.59 11.09
C SER A 490 -0.30 13.18 11.79
N VAL A 491 -0.34 13.37 13.10
CA VAL A 491 -1.50 12.98 13.93
C VAL A 491 -2.68 13.93 13.69
N GLN A 492 -3.86 13.37 13.48
CA GLN A 492 -5.12 14.14 13.46
C GLN A 492 -5.57 14.44 14.89
N THR A 493 -5.97 15.68 15.14
CA THR A 493 -6.43 16.14 16.45
C THR A 493 -7.79 16.82 16.36
N ASP A 494 -8.58 16.72 17.44
CA ASP A 494 -9.78 17.51 17.67
C ASP A 494 -9.64 18.37 18.94
N ALA A 495 -10.74 18.91 19.46
CA ALA A 495 -10.75 19.73 20.68
C ALA A 495 -10.31 18.98 21.95
N ASN A 496 -10.29 17.64 21.93
CA ASN A 496 -9.91 16.77 23.04
C ASN A 496 -8.49 16.20 22.91
N GLY A 497 -7.81 16.46 21.80
CA GLY A 497 -6.46 15.96 21.51
C GLY A 497 -6.42 15.00 20.33
N PRO A 498 -5.45 14.05 20.28
CA PRO A 498 -5.37 13.05 19.24
C PRO A 498 -6.66 12.23 19.11
N ILE A 499 -7.11 12.03 17.87
CA ILE A 499 -8.32 11.25 17.59
C ILE A 499 -7.95 9.76 17.59
N PRO A 500 -8.59 8.90 18.40
CA PRO A 500 -8.29 7.49 18.41
C PRO A 500 -8.70 6.82 17.09
N THR A 501 -7.90 5.87 16.61
CA THR A 501 -8.17 5.07 15.41
C THR A 501 -9.32 4.09 15.64
N TYR A 502 -9.40 3.54 16.82
CA TYR A 502 -10.41 2.57 17.26
C TYR A 502 -10.75 2.77 18.73
N LEU A 503 -11.87 2.19 19.16
CA LEU A 503 -12.32 2.20 20.53
C LEU A 503 -12.19 0.81 21.17
N GLN A 504 -12.26 0.72 22.50
CA GLN A 504 -12.25 -0.56 23.21
C GLN A 504 -13.34 -1.53 22.69
N THR A 505 -14.48 -1.00 22.27
CA THR A 505 -15.56 -1.81 21.68
C THR A 505 -15.14 -2.50 20.39
N ASN A 506 -14.29 -1.85 19.56
CA ASN A 506 -13.77 -2.46 18.35
C ASN A 506 -12.79 -3.60 18.67
N VAL A 507 -11.98 -3.44 19.73
CA VAL A 507 -11.09 -4.51 20.22
C VAL A 507 -11.89 -5.73 20.65
N THR A 508 -12.93 -5.53 21.46
CA THR A 508 -13.80 -6.62 21.94
C THR A 508 -14.53 -7.31 20.78
N GLU A 509 -15.05 -6.56 19.82
CA GLU A 509 -15.75 -7.12 18.65
C GLU A 509 -14.78 -7.87 17.72
N LEU A 510 -13.57 -7.34 17.54
CA LEU A 510 -12.54 -7.99 16.72
C LEU A 510 -12.00 -9.28 17.41
N ALA A 511 -11.88 -9.28 18.75
CA ALA A 511 -11.50 -10.47 19.50
C ALA A 511 -12.47 -11.64 19.26
N ARG A 512 -13.77 -11.36 19.09
CA ARG A 512 -14.79 -12.36 18.74
C ARG A 512 -14.57 -12.97 17.34
N VAL A 513 -14.02 -12.19 16.39
CA VAL A 513 -13.62 -12.70 15.06
C VAL A 513 -12.50 -13.71 15.16
N PHE A 514 -11.53 -13.45 16.05
CA PHE A 514 -10.35 -14.30 16.22
C PHE A 514 -10.59 -15.52 17.13
N THR A 515 -11.82 -15.79 17.53
CA THR A 515 -12.17 -17.04 18.24
C THR A 515 -12.24 -18.23 17.29
N GLY A 516 -11.98 -19.43 17.82
CA GLY A 516 -12.14 -20.68 17.08
C GLY A 516 -11.00 -20.99 16.10
N TRP A 517 -9.79 -20.47 16.33
CA TRP A 517 -8.59 -20.82 15.58
C TRP A 517 -7.66 -21.67 16.45
N THR A 518 -7.11 -22.75 15.88
CA THR A 518 -6.26 -23.70 16.59
C THR A 518 -5.17 -24.25 15.67
N TYR A 519 -4.22 -24.98 16.24
CA TYR A 519 -3.12 -25.58 15.49
C TYR A 519 -3.60 -26.62 14.49
N ALA A 520 -2.95 -26.66 13.31
CA ALA A 520 -3.28 -27.63 12.27
C ALA A 520 -2.94 -29.07 12.73
N PRO A 521 -3.84 -30.03 12.51
CA PRO A 521 -3.58 -31.43 12.84
C PRO A 521 -2.58 -32.05 11.86
N ALA A 522 -1.92 -33.15 12.27
CA ALA A 522 -1.16 -33.95 11.34
C ALA A 522 -2.03 -34.42 10.17
N ALA A 523 -1.43 -34.61 8.99
CA ALA A 523 -2.13 -34.98 7.78
C ALA A 523 -3.06 -36.21 7.99
N GLY A 524 -4.35 -36.04 7.65
CA GLY A 524 -5.39 -37.07 7.79
C GLY A 524 -5.91 -37.29 9.22
N LYS A 525 -5.55 -36.43 10.18
CA LYS A 525 -6.12 -36.45 11.53
C LYS A 525 -7.19 -35.39 11.67
N PRO A 526 -8.18 -35.59 12.58
CA PRO A 526 -9.18 -34.56 12.90
C PRO A 526 -8.54 -33.39 13.64
N VAL A 527 -9.14 -32.20 13.48
CA VAL A 527 -8.76 -31.01 14.27
C VAL A 527 -9.15 -31.26 15.74
N ASN A 528 -8.20 -31.05 16.65
CA ASN A 528 -8.39 -31.13 18.09
C ASN A 528 -8.18 -29.76 18.73
N TRP A 529 -9.17 -29.28 19.46
CA TRP A 529 -9.08 -28.03 20.22
C TRP A 529 -8.14 -28.16 21.42
N GLY A 530 -7.31 -27.14 21.65
CA GLY A 530 -6.44 -27.06 22.84
C GLY A 530 -5.17 -27.93 22.76
N VAL A 531 -4.87 -28.52 21.60
CA VAL A 531 -3.64 -29.31 21.42
C VAL A 531 -2.59 -28.43 20.73
N TYR A 532 -1.43 -28.32 21.33
CA TYR A 532 -0.26 -27.62 20.77
C TYR A 532 0.46 -28.56 19.80
N ILE A 533 0.25 -28.40 18.51
CA ILE A 533 0.95 -29.15 17.44
C ILE A 533 1.32 -28.14 16.36
N THR A 534 2.54 -27.73 16.35
CA THR A 534 3.01 -26.55 15.64
C THR A 534 3.56 -26.80 14.22
N GLU A 535 3.99 -28.03 13.92
CA GLU A 535 4.76 -28.36 12.72
C GLU A 535 3.92 -28.62 11.44
N ASN A 536 2.60 -28.49 11.51
CA ASN A 536 1.69 -28.91 10.44
C ASN A 536 1.20 -27.77 9.54
N GLY A 537 1.77 -26.56 9.67
CA GLY A 537 1.41 -25.40 8.86
C GLY A 537 0.48 -24.40 9.56
N PRO A 538 -0.17 -23.50 8.80
CA PRO A 538 -1.01 -22.44 9.35
C PRO A 538 -2.14 -22.96 10.25
N MET A 539 -2.55 -22.15 11.23
CA MET A 539 -3.71 -22.43 12.07
C MET A 539 -4.97 -22.69 11.24
N VAL A 540 -5.83 -23.55 11.75
CA VAL A 540 -7.08 -23.96 11.10
C VAL A 540 -8.29 -23.60 11.97
N ASN A 541 -9.46 -23.46 11.35
CA ASN A 541 -10.69 -23.17 12.07
C ASN A 541 -11.22 -24.38 12.85
N TYR A 542 -11.76 -24.11 14.04
CA TYR A 542 -12.54 -25.02 14.85
C TYR A 542 -13.86 -24.35 15.24
N ASP A 543 -14.86 -24.49 14.38
CA ASP A 543 -16.14 -23.79 14.47
C ASP A 543 -16.88 -23.92 15.82
N PRO A 544 -16.81 -25.06 16.57
CA PRO A 544 -17.46 -25.15 17.88
C PRO A 544 -17.03 -24.07 18.90
N GLU A 545 -15.83 -23.51 18.76
CA GLU A 545 -15.32 -22.45 19.65
C GLU A 545 -15.33 -21.05 19.00
N HIS A 546 -15.89 -20.91 17.80
CA HIS A 546 -16.06 -19.61 17.16
C HIS A 546 -17.34 -18.89 17.62
N ASP A 547 -17.27 -17.56 17.72
CA ASP A 547 -18.44 -16.70 17.97
C ASP A 547 -19.14 -16.36 16.66
N PHE A 548 -20.32 -16.94 16.45
CA PHE A 548 -21.13 -16.72 15.24
C PHE A 548 -22.07 -15.50 15.31
N GLY A 549 -22.01 -14.68 16.36
CA GLY A 549 -22.80 -13.46 16.48
C GLY A 549 -22.37 -12.41 15.45
N SER A 550 -23.24 -11.44 15.14
CA SER A 550 -22.83 -10.27 14.38
C SER A 550 -21.77 -9.45 15.14
N LYS A 551 -20.86 -8.77 14.42
CA LYS A 551 -19.76 -8.02 15.00
C LYS A 551 -19.64 -6.64 14.37
N ASN A 552 -19.55 -5.61 15.22
CA ASN A 552 -19.37 -4.22 14.77
C ASN A 552 -17.86 -3.92 14.66
N LEU A 553 -17.34 -3.93 13.45
CA LEU A 553 -15.93 -3.70 13.17
C LEU A 553 -15.64 -2.21 12.89
N LEU A 554 -14.49 -1.91 12.28
CA LEU A 554 -14.06 -0.55 12.01
C LEU A 554 -14.92 0.13 10.93
N ASN A 555 -14.95 1.46 10.94
CA ASN A 555 -15.64 2.28 9.94
C ASN A 555 -17.15 1.96 9.77
N GLY A 556 -17.79 1.47 10.84
CA GLY A 556 -19.22 1.14 10.81
C GLY A 556 -19.54 -0.15 10.03
N TYR A 557 -18.55 -0.93 9.65
CA TYR A 557 -18.79 -2.23 9.01
C TYR A 557 -19.33 -3.24 10.04
N VAL A 558 -20.42 -3.91 9.70
CA VAL A 558 -21.04 -4.93 10.53
C VAL A 558 -20.89 -6.28 9.83
N ALA A 559 -20.06 -7.16 10.38
CA ALA A 559 -20.01 -8.54 9.93
C ALA A 559 -21.33 -9.25 10.34
N PRO A 560 -22.06 -9.87 9.39
CA PRO A 560 -23.34 -10.49 9.69
C PRO A 560 -23.17 -11.73 10.56
N ALA A 561 -24.19 -12.03 11.38
CA ALA A 561 -24.22 -13.28 12.15
C ALA A 561 -24.20 -14.51 11.22
N ASN A 562 -23.56 -15.58 11.67
CA ASN A 562 -23.41 -16.85 10.99
C ASN A 562 -22.66 -16.78 9.65
N LEU A 563 -21.73 -15.86 9.51
CA LEU A 563 -20.89 -15.73 8.31
C LEU A 563 -19.93 -16.94 8.16
N GLY A 564 -19.52 -17.55 9.26
CA GLY A 564 -18.55 -18.64 9.33
C GLY A 564 -17.13 -18.16 9.65
N THR A 565 -16.37 -18.96 10.37
CA THR A 565 -15.07 -18.60 10.96
C THR A 565 -14.08 -18.03 9.94
N VAL A 566 -13.95 -18.67 8.77
CA VAL A 566 -13.01 -18.25 7.72
C VAL A 566 -13.46 -16.95 7.04
N LEU A 567 -14.75 -16.81 6.76
CA LEU A 567 -15.29 -15.63 6.11
C LEU A 567 -15.29 -14.43 7.06
N ASP A 568 -15.55 -14.65 8.36
CA ASP A 568 -15.47 -13.64 9.40
C ASP A 568 -14.05 -13.07 9.50
N LEU A 569 -13.05 -13.96 9.53
CA LEU A 569 -11.65 -13.56 9.54
C LEU A 569 -11.29 -12.73 8.29
N ASN A 570 -11.64 -13.21 7.10
CA ASN A 570 -11.34 -12.50 5.87
C ASN A 570 -11.99 -11.12 5.82
N ALA A 571 -13.27 -11.02 6.20
CA ALA A 571 -13.98 -9.75 6.25
C ALA A 571 -13.34 -8.77 7.23
N ALA A 572 -12.89 -9.24 8.40
CA ALA A 572 -12.20 -8.40 9.38
C ALA A 572 -10.82 -7.94 8.89
N LEU A 573 -10.03 -8.83 8.30
CA LEU A 573 -8.71 -8.47 7.76
C LEU A 573 -8.82 -7.54 6.53
N ASP A 574 -9.85 -7.69 5.71
CA ASP A 574 -10.15 -6.75 4.60
C ASP A 574 -10.55 -5.38 5.15
N ASN A 575 -11.37 -5.35 6.21
CA ASN A 575 -11.78 -4.12 6.89
C ASN A 575 -10.57 -3.39 7.52
N ILE A 576 -9.64 -4.11 8.14
CA ILE A 576 -8.38 -3.57 8.67
C ILE A 576 -7.50 -3.06 7.52
N ALA A 577 -7.18 -3.90 6.54
CA ALA A 577 -6.22 -3.57 5.48
C ALA A 577 -6.66 -2.40 4.59
N THR A 578 -7.96 -2.12 4.52
CA THR A 578 -8.53 -0.99 3.78
C THR A 578 -8.71 0.27 4.62
N HIS A 579 -8.35 0.24 5.92
CA HIS A 579 -8.46 1.41 6.78
C HIS A 579 -7.49 2.51 6.31
N PRO A 580 -7.92 3.80 6.23
CA PRO A 580 -7.10 4.89 5.69
C PRO A 580 -5.76 5.10 6.41
N ASN A 581 -5.67 4.72 7.68
CA ASN A 581 -4.46 4.86 8.49
C ASN A 581 -3.35 3.87 8.13
N VAL A 582 -3.68 2.73 7.50
CA VAL A 582 -2.69 1.67 7.21
C VAL A 582 -1.59 2.18 6.30
N ALA A 583 -1.96 2.88 5.24
CA ALA A 583 -0.98 3.39 4.28
C ALA A 583 0.07 4.32 4.92
N PRO A 584 -0.29 5.43 5.61
CA PRO A 584 0.72 6.30 6.25
C PRO A 584 1.45 5.61 7.40
N PHE A 585 0.79 4.77 8.19
CA PHE A 585 1.38 4.10 9.35
C PHE A 585 2.49 3.11 8.93
N ILE A 586 2.18 2.20 8.01
CA ILE A 586 3.12 1.19 7.53
C ILE A 586 4.22 1.81 6.66
N SER A 587 3.86 2.78 5.81
CA SER A 587 4.84 3.47 4.96
C SER A 587 5.91 4.17 5.79
N LYS A 588 5.52 4.87 6.87
CA LYS A 588 6.47 5.55 7.75
C LYS A 588 7.44 4.57 8.40
N GLN A 589 6.95 3.46 8.95
CA GLN A 589 7.79 2.43 9.58
C GLN A 589 8.76 1.79 8.57
N LEU A 590 8.28 1.44 7.36
CA LEU A 590 9.15 0.89 6.32
C LEU A 590 10.23 1.88 5.88
N ILE A 591 9.92 3.19 5.78
CA ILE A 591 10.93 4.21 5.51
C ILE A 591 11.96 4.26 6.65
N GLN A 592 11.50 4.20 7.91
CA GLN A 592 12.38 4.21 9.07
C GLN A 592 13.34 3.02 9.08
N HIS A 593 12.84 1.82 8.81
CA HIS A 593 13.70 0.63 8.76
C HIS A 593 14.64 0.59 7.54
N LEU A 594 14.28 1.15 6.40
CA LEU A 594 15.05 0.98 5.16
C LEU A 594 15.97 2.17 4.85
N VAL A 595 15.58 3.40 5.18
CA VAL A 595 16.23 4.60 4.63
C VAL A 595 16.68 5.59 5.69
N LYS A 596 15.79 6.09 6.55
CA LYS A 596 16.10 7.16 7.50
C LYS A 596 15.13 7.21 8.68
N SER A 597 15.64 7.51 9.85
CA SER A 597 14.90 7.48 11.12
C SER A 597 13.79 8.54 11.19
N ASN A 598 13.99 9.70 10.56
CA ASN A 598 13.08 10.85 10.65
C ASN A 598 12.63 11.32 9.24
N PRO A 599 11.75 10.57 8.55
CA PRO A 599 11.29 10.94 7.21
C PRO A 599 10.45 12.23 7.23
N SER A 600 10.58 13.06 6.18
CA SER A 600 9.72 14.24 6.05
C SER A 600 8.25 13.85 5.80
N PRO A 601 7.28 14.70 6.21
CA PRO A 601 5.88 14.50 5.89
C PRO A 601 5.61 14.31 4.39
N ALA A 602 6.34 15.01 3.54
CA ALA A 602 6.21 14.89 2.09
C ALA A 602 6.66 13.51 1.57
N TYR A 603 7.72 12.94 2.14
CA TYR A 603 8.18 11.60 1.79
C TYR A 603 7.14 10.55 2.21
N VAL A 604 6.65 10.61 3.45
CA VAL A 604 5.59 9.72 3.94
C VAL A 604 4.36 9.81 3.03
N THR A 605 3.92 11.01 2.63
CA THR A 605 2.79 11.20 1.71
C THR A 605 2.97 10.46 0.40
N ARG A 606 4.14 10.58 -0.26
CA ARG A 606 4.38 9.93 -1.55
C ARG A 606 4.36 8.41 -1.45
N VAL A 607 4.96 7.85 -0.39
CA VAL A 607 4.97 6.40 -0.18
C VAL A 607 3.58 5.89 0.22
N ALA A 608 2.87 6.59 1.10
CA ALA A 608 1.48 6.26 1.49
C ALA A 608 0.53 6.31 0.29
N GLN A 609 0.73 7.25 -0.64
CA GLN A 609 0.00 7.29 -1.90
C GLN A 609 0.29 6.05 -2.75
N ALA A 610 1.57 5.69 -2.92
CA ALA A 610 1.95 4.47 -3.66
C ALA A 610 1.36 3.21 -3.02
N PHE A 611 1.36 3.12 -1.69
CA PHE A 611 0.71 2.03 -0.94
C PHE A 611 -0.80 1.96 -1.24
N THR A 612 -1.49 3.09 -1.16
CA THR A 612 -2.94 3.16 -1.39
C THR A 612 -3.31 2.81 -2.82
N GLU A 613 -2.62 3.39 -3.82
CA GLU A 613 -2.89 3.19 -5.24
C GLU A 613 -2.59 1.75 -5.69
N SER A 614 -1.54 1.13 -5.14
CA SER A 614 -1.18 -0.26 -5.41
C SER A 614 -1.94 -1.27 -4.54
N LYS A 615 -2.76 -0.80 -3.60
CA LYS A 615 -3.45 -1.63 -2.59
C LYS A 615 -2.46 -2.46 -1.75
N GLY A 616 -1.32 -1.89 -1.41
CA GLY A 616 -0.30 -2.54 -0.58
C GLY A 616 0.58 -3.55 -1.33
N ASP A 617 0.76 -3.41 -2.66
CA ASP A 617 1.76 -4.20 -3.40
C ASP A 617 3.16 -3.85 -2.93
N MET A 618 3.84 -4.77 -2.26
CA MET A 618 5.12 -4.49 -1.60
C MET A 618 6.23 -4.09 -2.57
N PRO A 619 6.42 -4.70 -3.75
CA PRO A 619 7.39 -4.23 -4.73
C PRO A 619 7.20 -2.76 -5.11
N THR A 620 5.96 -2.33 -5.26
CA THR A 620 5.55 -0.95 -5.52
C THR A 620 5.94 -0.01 -4.38
N VAL A 621 5.58 -0.38 -3.16
CA VAL A 621 5.86 0.41 -1.95
C VAL A 621 7.37 0.54 -1.72
N ILE A 622 8.12 -0.57 -1.82
CA ILE A 622 9.58 -0.60 -1.65
C ILE A 622 10.27 0.24 -2.73
N THR A 623 9.80 0.15 -3.98
CA THR A 623 10.32 0.99 -5.07
C THR A 623 10.09 2.46 -4.77
N ALA A 624 8.89 2.84 -4.32
CA ALA A 624 8.58 4.21 -3.92
C ALA A 624 9.46 4.70 -2.76
N ILE A 625 9.78 3.83 -1.79
CA ILE A 625 10.70 4.16 -0.70
C ILE A 625 12.12 4.38 -1.24
N LEU A 626 12.71 3.40 -1.89
CA LEU A 626 14.13 3.41 -2.23
C LEU A 626 14.49 4.40 -3.36
N LEU A 627 13.55 4.75 -4.23
CA LEU A 627 13.77 5.68 -5.34
C LEU A 627 13.18 7.07 -5.09
N ASP A 628 12.65 7.34 -3.92
CA ASP A 628 12.15 8.67 -3.57
C ASP A 628 13.26 9.73 -3.68
N THR A 629 12.87 10.94 -4.04
CA THR A 629 13.81 12.07 -4.17
C THR A 629 14.53 12.39 -2.88
N GLU A 630 13.86 12.19 -1.72
CA GLU A 630 14.48 12.39 -0.40
C GLU A 630 15.46 11.25 -0.08
N ALA A 631 15.13 10.01 -0.40
CA ALA A 631 16.04 8.89 -0.27
C ALA A 631 17.31 9.02 -1.12
N ARG A 632 17.20 9.68 -2.29
CA ARG A 632 18.31 9.89 -3.24
C ARG A 632 19.00 11.26 -3.11
N ALA A 633 18.52 12.12 -2.18
CA ALA A 633 18.98 13.51 -2.09
C ALA A 633 20.48 13.67 -1.85
N ASN A 634 21.10 12.72 -1.16
CA ASN A 634 22.53 12.75 -0.82
C ASN A 634 23.42 11.83 -1.70
N ASP A 635 22.89 11.31 -2.79
CA ASP A 635 23.64 10.43 -3.71
C ASP A 635 24.86 11.11 -4.37
N ALA A 636 24.84 12.46 -4.47
CA ALA A 636 25.98 13.24 -4.93
C ALA A 636 26.95 13.62 -3.82
N GLY A 637 26.61 13.38 -2.55
CA GLY A 637 27.33 13.82 -1.36
C GLY A 637 27.16 15.33 -1.07
N GLY A 638 27.49 15.72 0.16
CA GLY A 638 27.57 17.14 0.56
C GLY A 638 26.21 17.80 0.85
N ASN A 639 25.13 17.05 0.97
CA ASN A 639 23.80 17.57 1.32
C ASN A 639 23.34 17.08 2.70
N ASP A 640 24.28 16.85 3.61
CA ASP A 640 23.99 16.35 4.96
C ASP A 640 23.17 17.41 5.74
N GLN A 641 21.96 17.05 6.09
CA GLN A 641 21.12 17.90 6.94
C GLN A 641 21.24 17.42 8.40
N PRO A 642 21.25 18.33 9.39
CA PRO A 642 21.37 17.97 10.81
C PRO A 642 20.24 17.08 11.33
N THR A 643 19.14 16.99 10.58
CA THR A 643 17.96 16.17 10.90
C THR A 643 17.87 14.92 10.03
N ASP A 644 18.87 14.68 9.19
CA ASP A 644 18.94 13.54 8.28
C ASP A 644 19.87 12.48 8.86
N GLY A 645 19.50 11.22 8.72
CA GLY A 645 20.32 10.10 9.14
C GLY A 645 19.53 8.89 9.60
N HIS A 646 20.27 7.80 9.73
CA HIS A 646 19.81 6.53 10.26
C HIS A 646 20.98 5.90 11.01
N LEU A 647 20.85 5.71 12.33
CA LEU A 647 21.86 4.99 13.11
C LEU A 647 21.82 3.53 12.69
N GLN A 648 22.95 2.98 12.28
CA GLN A 648 23.04 1.56 11.95
C GLN A 648 22.71 0.71 13.18
N GLU A 649 21.60 0.00 13.15
CA GLU A 649 21.33 -1.03 14.16
C GLU A 649 22.39 -2.15 14.09
N PRO A 650 22.68 -2.85 15.18
CA PRO A 650 23.69 -3.90 15.21
C PRO A 650 23.56 -4.96 14.10
N ALA A 651 22.33 -5.32 13.72
CA ALA A 651 22.02 -6.26 12.64
C ALA A 651 22.47 -5.78 11.25
N LEU A 652 22.62 -4.49 11.05
CA LEU A 652 23.12 -3.88 9.80
C LEU A 652 24.62 -3.58 9.89
N PHE A 653 25.07 -3.16 11.06
CA PHE A 653 26.43 -2.73 11.32
C PHE A 653 27.47 -3.82 11.01
N VAL A 654 27.27 -5.06 11.49
CA VAL A 654 28.21 -6.16 11.29
C VAL A 654 28.21 -6.67 9.85
N PRO A 655 27.07 -7.03 9.23
CA PRO A 655 27.06 -7.42 7.82
C PRO A 655 27.62 -6.32 6.90
N GLY A 656 27.33 -5.04 7.19
CA GLY A 656 27.75 -3.90 6.39
C GLY A 656 29.24 -3.84 6.14
N PHE A 657 30.07 -3.88 7.18
CA PHE A 657 31.53 -3.83 6.99
C PHE A 657 32.10 -5.17 6.47
N VAL A 658 31.53 -6.31 6.86
CA VAL A 658 32.00 -7.61 6.33
C VAL A 658 31.77 -7.63 4.81
N ARG A 659 30.62 -7.20 4.32
CA ARG A 659 30.32 -7.11 2.88
C ARG A 659 31.19 -6.08 2.17
N ALA A 660 31.44 -4.92 2.79
CA ALA A 660 32.26 -3.85 2.21
C ALA A 660 33.69 -4.33 1.87
N PHE A 661 34.22 -5.30 2.62
CA PHE A 661 35.49 -5.94 2.38
C PHE A 661 35.40 -7.28 1.65
N SER A 662 34.33 -7.51 0.86
CA SER A 662 34.08 -8.76 0.12
C SER A 662 34.11 -9.99 1.02
N GLY A 663 33.71 -9.84 2.27
CA GLY A 663 33.79 -10.87 3.29
C GLY A 663 32.76 -11.98 3.12
N THR A 664 32.97 -13.05 3.83
CA THR A 664 32.05 -14.21 3.93
C THR A 664 31.78 -14.53 5.40
N MET A 665 30.62 -15.11 5.67
CA MET A 665 30.21 -15.51 7.02
C MET A 665 29.44 -16.83 6.92
N THR A 666 30.03 -17.92 7.41
CA THR A 666 29.43 -19.26 7.37
C THR A 666 29.08 -19.81 8.76
N SER A 667 29.58 -19.16 9.82
CA SER A 667 29.23 -19.42 11.21
C SER A 667 29.21 -18.08 11.97
N ALA A 668 28.11 -17.72 12.58
CA ALA A 668 27.88 -16.38 13.12
C ALA A 668 27.39 -16.35 14.57
N ASN A 669 27.43 -17.49 15.30
CA ASN A 669 26.95 -17.57 16.68
C ASN A 669 27.63 -16.54 17.60
N TYR A 670 28.94 -16.36 17.44
CA TYR A 670 29.68 -15.34 18.19
C TYR A 670 29.15 -13.92 17.94
N TYR A 671 28.86 -13.58 16.69
CA TYR A 671 28.36 -12.26 16.33
C TYR A 671 26.91 -12.06 16.77
N ALA A 672 26.07 -13.09 16.66
CA ALA A 672 24.71 -13.05 17.19
C ALA A 672 24.68 -12.70 18.68
N SER A 673 25.57 -13.30 19.48
CA SER A 673 25.71 -12.98 20.92
C SER A 673 26.19 -11.53 21.15
N ASN A 674 27.08 -11.02 20.29
CA ASN A 674 27.52 -9.61 20.38
C ASN A 674 26.39 -8.63 20.03
N LEU A 675 25.55 -8.93 19.01
CA LEU A 675 24.38 -8.12 18.68
C LEU A 675 23.40 -8.07 19.84
N ALA A 676 23.11 -9.22 20.46
CA ALA A 676 22.28 -9.30 21.65
C ALA A 676 22.82 -8.43 22.81
N ALA A 677 24.15 -8.47 23.04
CA ALA A 677 24.80 -7.61 24.03
C ALA A 677 24.74 -6.11 23.70
N MET A 678 24.63 -5.75 22.42
CA MET A 678 24.43 -4.37 21.96
C MET A 678 22.94 -3.94 21.97
N GLY A 679 22.03 -4.80 22.47
CA GLY A 679 20.60 -4.48 22.61
C GLY A 679 19.71 -4.99 21.50
N GLU A 680 20.28 -5.72 20.50
CA GLU A 680 19.50 -6.28 19.39
C GLU A 680 19.70 -7.80 19.31
N ASP A 681 18.93 -8.52 20.14
CA ASP A 681 18.89 -9.98 20.13
C ASP A 681 17.97 -10.46 19.01
N ILE A 682 18.55 -10.81 17.86
CA ILE A 682 17.81 -11.09 16.62
C ILE A 682 16.73 -12.16 16.87
N TYR A 683 15.48 -11.82 16.46
CA TYR A 683 14.27 -12.62 16.70
C TYR A 683 13.88 -12.83 18.17
N ASN A 684 14.51 -12.08 19.08
CA ASN A 684 14.16 -12.05 20.49
C ASN A 684 14.03 -10.62 21.02
N PRO A 685 13.11 -9.82 20.46
CA PRO A 685 12.92 -8.44 20.87
C PRO A 685 12.47 -8.32 22.31
N ALA A 686 12.81 -7.20 22.95
CA ALA A 686 12.53 -6.94 24.35
C ALA A 686 11.02 -6.78 24.67
N SER A 687 10.22 -6.43 23.67
CA SER A 687 8.79 -6.20 23.79
C SER A 687 8.06 -6.35 22.48
N VAL A 688 6.73 -6.22 22.48
CA VAL A 688 5.87 -6.15 21.27
C VAL A 688 6.17 -4.92 20.39
N PHE A 689 6.95 -3.94 20.86
CA PHE A 689 7.43 -2.79 20.09
C PHE A 689 8.76 -3.05 19.39
N SER A 690 9.19 -4.30 19.27
CA SER A 690 10.47 -4.71 18.71
C SER A 690 11.66 -4.38 19.61
N TYR A 691 12.82 -4.11 19.03
CA TYR A 691 14.05 -3.73 19.74
C TYR A 691 13.98 -2.27 20.24
N PHE A 692 13.30 -1.43 19.49
CA PHE A 692 13.13 0.00 19.76
C PHE A 692 11.79 0.50 19.22
N SER A 693 11.25 1.56 19.83
CA SER A 693 9.98 2.16 19.43
C SER A 693 10.14 3.03 18.16
N PRO A 694 9.30 2.87 17.13
CA PRO A 694 9.34 3.71 15.93
C PRO A 694 9.06 5.20 16.20
N SER A 695 8.56 5.52 17.40
CA SER A 695 8.28 6.89 17.86
C SER A 695 9.31 7.43 18.86
N TYR A 696 10.42 6.72 19.08
CA TYR A 696 11.45 7.19 20.02
C TYR A 696 12.04 8.53 19.59
N VAL A 697 12.10 9.46 20.53
CA VAL A 697 12.65 10.82 20.31
C VAL A 697 14.04 10.90 20.94
N VAL A 698 15.03 11.26 20.13
CA VAL A 698 16.41 11.43 20.60
C VAL A 698 16.47 12.56 21.61
N SER A 699 17.01 12.27 22.81
CA SER A 699 17.06 13.22 23.92
C SER A 699 17.83 14.49 23.54
N GLY A 700 17.28 15.65 23.88
CA GLY A 700 17.92 16.96 23.64
C GLY A 700 17.78 17.52 22.21
N THR A 701 17.09 16.83 21.29
CA THR A 701 16.95 17.25 19.89
C THR A 701 15.70 18.08 19.59
N GLY A 702 14.81 18.25 20.57
CA GLY A 702 13.56 19.02 20.39
C GLY A 702 12.48 18.29 19.55
N GLY A 703 12.53 16.96 19.44
CA GLY A 703 11.49 16.16 18.80
C GLY A 703 11.96 15.33 17.59
N LEU A 704 13.26 15.25 17.34
CA LEU A 704 13.81 14.43 16.26
C LEU A 704 13.61 12.94 16.58
N LEU A 705 12.96 12.22 15.68
CA LEU A 705 12.82 10.77 15.77
C LEU A 705 14.16 10.10 15.45
N GLY A 706 14.49 9.07 16.22
CA GLY A 706 15.67 8.23 16.02
C GLY A 706 15.45 6.89 16.73
N PRO A 707 14.59 6.00 16.18
CA PRO A 707 14.22 4.74 16.81
C PRO A 707 15.41 3.93 17.32
N GLU A 708 16.43 3.77 16.51
CA GLU A 708 17.62 2.94 16.76
C GLU A 708 18.48 3.48 17.93
N PHE A 709 18.36 4.78 18.26
CA PHE A 709 19.04 5.38 19.41
C PHE A 709 18.48 4.91 20.75
N GLU A 710 17.32 4.27 20.80
CA GLU A 710 16.77 3.72 22.04
C GLU A 710 17.66 2.62 22.63
N ILE A 711 18.30 1.82 21.78
CA ILE A 711 19.27 0.79 22.19
C ILE A 711 20.72 1.25 22.20
N ASP A 712 21.00 2.48 21.69
CA ASP A 712 22.35 3.03 21.70
C ASP A 712 22.65 3.73 23.02
N ASN A 713 23.47 3.12 23.82
CA ASN A 713 23.88 3.58 25.13
C ASN A 713 25.40 3.46 25.30
N PRO A 714 26.02 4.02 26.35
CA PRO A 714 27.49 3.94 26.52
C PRO A 714 28.07 2.52 26.50
N ASN A 715 27.29 1.53 26.94
CA ASN A 715 27.76 0.13 26.91
C ASN A 715 27.72 -0.42 25.46
N SER A 716 26.62 -0.21 24.72
CA SER A 716 26.51 -0.66 23.34
C SER A 716 27.54 0.01 22.43
N ALA A 717 27.82 1.31 22.63
CA ALA A 717 28.87 2.03 21.93
C ALA A 717 30.26 1.41 22.17
N ILE A 718 30.63 1.13 23.43
CA ILE A 718 31.91 0.47 23.76
C ILE A 718 31.96 -0.94 23.16
N LEU A 719 30.86 -1.69 23.15
CA LEU A 719 30.83 -3.02 22.56
C LEU A 719 31.07 -2.96 21.04
N ARG A 720 30.51 -1.96 20.34
CA ARG A 720 30.78 -1.70 18.92
C ARG A 720 32.26 -1.42 18.67
N GLU A 721 32.85 -0.52 19.45
CA GLU A 721 34.30 -0.20 19.35
C GLU A 721 35.18 -1.42 19.59
N ASN A 722 34.88 -2.24 20.61
CA ASN A 722 35.62 -3.45 20.94
C ASN A 722 35.51 -4.48 19.82
N LEU A 723 34.33 -4.66 19.25
CA LEU A 723 34.15 -5.59 18.13
C LEU A 723 34.98 -5.17 16.92
N ILE A 724 35.03 -3.89 16.57
CA ILE A 724 35.85 -3.39 15.47
C ILE A 724 37.34 -3.54 15.80
N ALA A 725 37.74 -3.25 17.04
CA ALA A 725 39.13 -3.45 17.48
C ALA A 725 39.55 -4.92 17.33
N GLU A 726 38.67 -5.85 17.67
CA GLU A 726 38.93 -7.28 17.50
C GLU A 726 39.13 -7.66 16.03
N PHE A 727 38.25 -7.10 15.13
CA PHE A 727 38.38 -7.35 13.68
C PHE A 727 39.66 -6.79 13.06
N PHE A 728 40.21 -5.70 13.53
CA PHE A 728 41.27 -4.95 12.84
C PHE A 728 42.59 -4.82 13.61
N SER A 729 42.73 -5.37 14.83
CA SER A 729 43.93 -5.22 15.62
C SER A 729 44.78 -6.48 15.82
N GLN A 730 44.25 -7.66 15.58
CA GLN A 730 44.86 -8.92 16.06
C GLN A 730 45.57 -9.74 15.00
N TYR A 731 45.53 -9.40 13.73
CA TYR A 731 45.95 -10.29 12.65
C TYR A 731 47.07 -9.73 11.77
N SER A 732 48.02 -10.57 11.44
CA SER A 732 49.17 -10.29 10.57
C SER A 732 48.97 -10.68 9.10
N ASN A 733 47.79 -11.19 8.72
CA ASN A 733 47.44 -11.59 7.37
C ASN A 733 46.39 -10.63 6.78
N PRO A 734 46.54 -10.13 5.55
CA PRO A 734 45.55 -9.26 4.91
C PRO A 734 44.19 -9.93 4.68
N VAL A 735 44.14 -11.25 4.48
CA VAL A 735 42.88 -12.01 4.51
C VAL A 735 42.71 -12.50 5.94
N GLN A 736 41.80 -11.87 6.63
CA GLN A 736 41.60 -12.04 8.07
C GLN A 736 40.44 -12.97 8.35
N SER A 737 40.68 -13.97 9.24
CA SER A 737 39.66 -14.91 9.69
C SER A 737 39.26 -14.59 11.13
N TYR A 738 37.98 -14.33 11.36
CA TYR A 738 37.41 -13.96 12.66
C TYR A 738 36.44 -15.02 13.13
N GLY A 739 36.80 -15.66 14.21
CA GLY A 739 36.00 -16.78 14.66
C GLY A 739 35.88 -17.88 13.59
N PRO A 740 35.19 -18.98 13.85
CA PRO A 740 34.98 -20.00 12.81
C PRO A 740 34.03 -19.42 11.72
N GLY A 741 34.54 -19.32 10.49
CA GLY A 741 33.74 -19.11 9.29
C GLY A 741 33.50 -17.66 8.82
N THR A 742 34.11 -16.65 9.45
CA THR A 742 34.03 -15.26 8.95
C THR A 742 35.38 -14.79 8.42
N LEU A 743 35.40 -14.26 7.20
CA LEU A 743 36.59 -13.72 6.53
C LEU A 743 36.30 -12.28 6.07
N VAL A 744 37.30 -11.39 6.11
CA VAL A 744 37.36 -10.12 5.40
C VAL A 744 38.68 -10.01 4.63
N ASP A 745 38.67 -9.33 3.47
CA ASP A 745 39.84 -9.23 2.59
C ASP A 745 40.33 -7.78 2.48
N LEU A 746 41.45 -7.47 3.08
CA LEU A 746 42.14 -6.18 3.02
C LEU A 746 43.20 -6.11 1.89
N THR A 747 43.43 -7.21 1.14
CA THR A 747 44.43 -7.27 0.06
C THR A 747 44.32 -6.14 -0.96
N PRO A 748 43.10 -5.68 -1.40
CA PRO A 748 42.98 -4.61 -2.37
C PRO A 748 43.53 -3.25 -1.90
N PHE A 749 43.70 -3.03 -0.61
CA PHE A 749 44.15 -1.78 0.00
C PHE A 749 45.67 -1.75 0.21
N LEU A 750 46.38 -2.91 0.16
CA LEU A 750 47.83 -2.97 0.39
C LEU A 750 48.63 -2.04 -0.51
N PRO A 751 48.40 -1.96 -1.82
CA PRO A 751 49.15 -1.05 -2.70
C PRO A 751 48.94 0.44 -2.35
N LEU A 752 47.79 0.80 -1.70
CA LEU A 752 47.47 2.16 -1.39
C LEU A 752 48.12 2.70 -0.13
N ALA A 753 48.57 1.83 0.75
CA ALA A 753 49.13 2.19 2.07
C ALA A 753 50.41 3.06 1.96
N SER A 754 51.19 2.92 0.87
CA SER A 754 52.33 3.80 0.60
C SER A 754 51.96 5.26 0.40
N THR A 755 50.68 5.54 0.14
CA THR A 755 50.13 6.89 -0.02
C THR A 755 48.91 7.04 0.89
N PRO A 756 49.08 7.41 2.17
CA PRO A 756 48.04 7.40 3.18
C PRO A 756 46.74 8.17 2.78
N ALA A 757 46.89 9.29 2.08
CA ALA A 757 45.72 10.05 1.58
C ALA A 757 44.90 9.25 0.53
N THR A 758 45.56 8.48 -0.32
CA THR A 758 44.88 7.61 -1.30
C THR A 758 44.18 6.46 -0.60
N LEU A 759 44.84 5.81 0.39
CA LEU A 759 44.23 4.78 1.22
C LEU A 759 42.98 5.27 1.93
N VAL A 760 43.06 6.41 2.63
CA VAL A 760 41.94 6.99 3.38
C VAL A 760 40.78 7.35 2.44
N ASN A 761 41.04 7.93 1.26
CA ASN A 761 39.98 8.21 0.29
C ASN A 761 39.33 6.92 -0.26
N ALA A 762 40.08 5.87 -0.48
CA ALA A 762 39.53 4.59 -0.93
C ALA A 762 38.66 3.94 0.15
N LEU A 763 39.07 3.99 1.41
CA LEU A 763 38.29 3.49 2.54
C LEU A 763 37.06 4.35 2.85
N ASP A 764 37.16 5.68 2.71
CA ASP A 764 36.05 6.61 2.79
C ASP A 764 34.96 6.24 1.74
N LEU A 765 35.36 6.05 0.48
CA LEU A 765 34.41 5.60 -0.53
C LEU A 765 33.81 4.23 -0.20
N THR A 766 34.58 3.31 0.35
CA THR A 766 34.17 1.94 0.65
C THR A 766 33.21 1.85 1.83
N LEU A 767 33.45 2.62 2.90
CA LEU A 767 32.74 2.50 4.17
C LEU A 767 31.72 3.63 4.42
N THR A 768 31.99 4.82 3.91
CA THR A 768 31.17 6.03 4.17
C THR A 768 30.80 6.75 2.87
N HIS A 769 30.82 6.09 1.73
CA HIS A 769 30.42 6.58 0.39
C HIS A 769 31.15 7.84 -0.08
N GLY A 770 32.26 8.19 0.53
CA GLY A 770 33.01 9.41 0.23
C GLY A 770 32.49 10.66 0.95
N THR A 771 31.70 10.50 2.01
CA THR A 771 31.05 11.62 2.73
C THR A 771 31.88 12.17 3.90
N MET A 772 32.97 11.53 4.30
CA MET A 772 33.77 12.02 5.43
C MET A 772 34.30 13.44 5.18
N PRO A 773 34.20 14.37 6.18
CA PRO A 773 34.76 15.70 6.10
C PRO A 773 36.28 15.69 5.90
N ALA A 774 36.79 16.68 5.16
CA ALA A 774 38.23 16.80 4.89
C ALA A 774 39.09 16.85 6.16
N ALA A 775 38.59 17.49 7.23
CA ALA A 775 39.29 17.53 8.51
C ALA A 775 39.46 16.16 9.15
N MET A 776 38.43 15.34 9.12
CA MET A 776 38.48 13.95 9.63
C MET A 776 39.43 13.10 8.79
N LYS A 777 39.34 13.17 7.46
CA LYS A 777 40.27 12.44 6.57
C LYS A 777 41.72 12.82 6.88
N GLN A 778 41.99 14.10 7.10
CA GLN A 778 43.34 14.56 7.46
C GLN A 778 43.80 14.01 8.79
N MET A 779 42.96 13.92 9.81
CA MET A 779 43.30 13.29 11.09
C MET A 779 43.67 11.81 10.90
N ILE A 780 42.87 11.06 10.13
CA ILE A 780 43.15 9.65 9.84
C ILE A 780 44.45 9.49 9.03
N VAL A 781 44.68 10.33 8.02
CA VAL A 781 45.93 10.36 7.25
C VAL A 781 47.15 10.57 8.17
N THR A 782 47.00 11.45 9.16
CA THR A 782 48.07 11.72 10.14
C THR A 782 48.37 10.46 11.00
N ALA A 783 47.34 9.80 11.51
CA ALA A 783 47.47 8.58 12.28
C ALA A 783 48.11 7.44 11.46
N VAL A 784 47.59 7.20 10.26
CA VAL A 784 48.11 6.20 9.31
C VAL A 784 49.60 6.45 8.95
N THR A 785 49.96 7.71 8.79
CA THR A 785 51.35 8.10 8.50
C THR A 785 52.26 7.81 9.68
N ALA A 786 51.80 8.07 10.91
CA ALA A 786 52.57 7.75 12.14
C ALA A 786 52.81 6.24 12.28
N ASP A 787 51.90 5.39 11.79
CA ASP A 787 51.97 3.95 11.86
C ASP A 787 52.82 3.31 10.77
N ALA A 788 53.47 4.09 9.92
CA ALA A 788 54.28 3.56 8.81
C ALA A 788 55.37 2.57 9.27
N ALA A 789 55.97 2.76 10.47
CA ALA A 789 56.94 1.86 11.04
C ALA A 789 56.35 0.49 11.46
N ALA A 790 55.06 0.39 11.73
CA ALA A 790 54.40 -0.88 12.07
C ALA A 790 54.05 -1.74 10.85
N GLY A 791 54.16 -1.18 9.66
CA GLY A 791 53.95 -1.85 8.37
C GLY A 791 52.64 -1.59 7.70
N THR A 792 52.58 -1.95 6.42
CA THR A 792 51.49 -1.65 5.49
C THR A 792 50.13 -2.15 5.97
N LEU A 793 50.07 -3.36 6.49
CA LEU A 793 48.80 -3.93 6.96
C LEU A 793 48.28 -3.17 8.20
N HIS A 794 49.17 -2.81 9.12
CA HIS A 794 48.81 -2.06 10.32
C HIS A 794 48.27 -0.69 9.97
N GLN A 795 48.84 0.01 8.98
CA GLN A 795 48.31 1.26 8.46
C GLN A 795 46.86 1.17 7.95
N ILE A 796 46.54 0.06 7.25
CA ILE A 796 45.19 -0.22 6.76
C ILE A 796 44.25 -0.49 7.94
N GLN A 797 44.67 -1.33 8.90
CA GLN A 797 43.88 -1.65 10.10
C GLN A 797 43.59 -0.41 10.94
N THR A 798 44.56 0.48 11.15
CA THR A 798 44.36 1.77 11.83
C THR A 798 43.34 2.64 11.08
N ALA A 799 43.44 2.74 9.76
CA ALA A 799 42.48 3.51 8.98
C ALA A 799 41.05 2.91 9.07
N CYS A 800 40.89 1.59 8.91
CA CYS A 800 39.62 0.91 9.06
C CYS A 800 39.01 1.13 10.44
N TYR A 801 39.80 0.92 11.51
CA TYR A 801 39.34 1.14 12.87
C TYR A 801 38.81 2.56 13.07
N LEU A 802 39.59 3.60 12.73
CA LEU A 802 39.23 4.99 12.93
C LEU A 802 37.98 5.40 12.12
N ILE A 803 37.76 4.83 10.95
CA ILE A 803 36.56 5.10 10.15
C ILE A 803 35.35 4.41 10.77
N LEU A 804 35.45 3.12 11.08
CA LEU A 804 34.33 2.30 11.55
C LEU A 804 33.82 2.68 12.94
N VAL A 805 34.69 3.21 13.83
CA VAL A 805 34.26 3.72 15.14
C VAL A 805 33.70 5.16 15.07
N SER A 806 33.78 5.82 13.92
CA SER A 806 33.32 7.18 13.77
C SER A 806 31.80 7.26 13.62
N SER A 807 31.23 8.43 13.96
CA SER A 807 29.82 8.73 13.71
C SER A 807 29.46 8.67 12.21
N TYR A 808 30.41 8.91 11.31
CA TYR A 808 30.18 8.90 9.86
C TYR A 808 29.95 7.47 9.29
N TYR A 809 30.42 6.46 9.98
CA TYR A 809 30.06 5.08 9.66
C TYR A 809 28.83 4.63 10.44
N ASN A 810 28.73 4.98 11.71
CA ASN A 810 27.64 4.53 12.58
C ASN A 810 26.28 5.16 12.21
N VAL A 811 26.27 6.37 11.62
CA VAL A 811 25.05 7.03 11.17
C VAL A 811 25.12 7.26 9.67
N TRP A 812 24.22 6.66 8.93
CA TRP A 812 24.07 6.93 7.50
C TRP A 812 23.44 8.32 7.28
N HIS A 813 23.92 9.01 6.24
CA HIS A 813 23.40 10.30 5.82
C HIS A 813 22.92 10.34 4.38
#